data_bcb68f713ded15e94ff2d81f649c48f2
#
_entry.id   bcb68f713ded15e94ff2d81f649c48f2
#
_cell.length_a   1.000
_cell.length_b   1.000
_cell.length_c   1.000
_cell.angle_alpha   90.00
_cell.angle_beta   90.00
_cell.angle_gamma   90.00
#
_symmetry.space_group_name_H-M   'P 1'
#
loop_
_entity.id
_entity.type
_entity.pdbx_description
1 polymer ?
#
loop_
_entity_poly.entity_id
_entity_poly.type
_entity_poly.pdbx_seq_one_letter_code
_entity_poly.pdbx_strand_id
1 'polypeptide(L)'
;MNKLKFLSFLIAVICFVTPIGAQTVNKTGATVNNYNYNDAFSPLFYTKNGNNYRSAGGQPGPSYWQNRADYKLSVRLNDQTNEISGTEIITYTNNSPDKLGFIWMQLDQNLFKSDSRGNAIIPPTGSRNGARGQQFEGGYTIKSVKLISIEKVKTIESSVEFLIEETRMQIYLPSALAAGGGQLKLKIEYSFISPDYGSDRMGILNTKNGKIFSVAQWYPRMCVYDDVLGWNTLPYTGPSEFYLEYGDYDISITVPSNHIVVSSGELTNPQDVYTLEQQNRWKAAAQSDKTVIIRSASELADPKSRPSGKQELTWNFKLKNARDAAWASSAAFIIDAARMNLPSGKKSMAISAYSIESDGIDAWSRSTEYTKASNEFNSKKWLEFPYPAATNVASVAGGMEYPGIVFCGASAKSGALWGVTDHEFGHTWFPMIVGSNERLFAWMDEGFNEFINSLASTDFNGGEYKPRTMDMHTLGKIITNEAFEPVMSSPDNMKERNIGVLAYYKPALGLTLLREQVIGPDRFDRAFKTYIERWAYKHPTPDDFFRTIENVAGENLNWFWRGWYINNWKLDQAVTDVKYVKNDPVQGALITIENLEKMPMPVILEIKTKSGKVSRLKLPVEVWQRNKQWTFIYPSVEEIVSVVSDPDKVLPDSNSSNNSWTLGK
;
A
#
# COMPACT_ATOMS: atom_id res chain seq x y z
N MET A 1 -51.33 -6.53 60.35
CA MET A 1 -50.62 -6.46 61.64
C MET A 1 -49.13 -6.25 61.34
N ASN A 2 -48.57 -5.30 62.03
CA ASN A 2 -47.15 -4.87 62.13
C ASN A 2 -46.47 -4.25 60.94
N LYS A 3 -46.50 -2.92 61.00
CA LYS A 3 -45.63 -1.97 60.31
C LYS A 3 -44.25 -1.94 60.93
N LEU A 4 -43.17 -2.02 60.17
CA LEU A 4 -41.86 -1.60 60.65
C LEU A 4 -41.39 -0.44 59.83
N LYS A 5 -41.23 0.72 60.45
CA LYS A 5 -40.65 1.96 59.87
C LYS A 5 -39.14 1.85 59.91
N PHE A 6 -38.45 2.14 58.78
CA PHE A 6 -37.02 2.42 58.79
C PHE A 6 -36.81 3.93 58.69
N LEU A 7 -36.09 4.43 59.67
CA LEU A 7 -35.75 5.82 59.93
C LEU A 7 -34.47 6.14 59.11
N SER A 8 -34.55 7.06 58.18
CA SER A 8 -33.40 7.54 57.43
C SER A 8 -32.69 8.65 58.22
N PHE A 9 -31.42 8.41 58.52
CA PHE A 9 -30.52 9.43 59.09
C PHE A 9 -29.81 10.16 57.96
N LEU A 10 -30.14 11.43 57.78
CA LEU A 10 -29.47 12.36 56.84
C LEU A 10 -28.38 13.08 57.62
N ILE A 11 -27.09 12.77 57.37
CA ILE A 11 -25.96 13.51 57.90
C ILE A 11 -25.59 14.58 56.82
N ALA A 12 -25.89 15.82 57.13
CA ALA A 12 -25.41 16.97 56.33
C ALA A 12 -23.97 17.29 56.76
N VAL A 13 -23.03 17.05 55.84
CA VAL A 13 -21.64 17.53 55.97
C VAL A 13 -21.58 18.94 55.39
N ILE A 14 -21.48 19.94 56.21
CA ILE A 14 -21.22 21.32 55.81
C ILE A 14 -19.72 21.44 55.56
N CYS A 15 -19.33 21.51 54.28
CA CYS A 15 -17.97 21.88 53.90
C CYS A 15 -17.80 23.41 53.97
N PHE A 16 -17.02 23.88 54.89
CA PHE A 16 -16.49 25.25 54.90
C PHE A 16 -15.45 25.37 53.77
N VAL A 17 -15.79 26.06 52.68
CA VAL A 17 -14.85 26.46 51.65
C VAL A 17 -14.19 27.76 52.11
N THR A 18 -12.97 27.69 52.59
CA THR A 18 -12.11 28.85 52.72
C THR A 18 -11.49 29.18 51.34
N PRO A 19 -11.50 30.40 50.86
CA PRO A 19 -10.82 30.77 49.60
C PRO A 19 -9.31 30.70 49.83
N ILE A 20 -8.66 29.65 49.32
CA ILE A 20 -7.22 29.62 49.21
C ILE A 20 -6.85 30.53 48.01
N GLY A 21 -6.23 31.69 48.33
CA GLY A 21 -5.66 32.59 47.32
C GLY A 21 -4.67 31.80 46.46
N ALA A 22 -4.92 31.74 45.17
CA ALA A 22 -4.00 31.18 44.20
C ALA A 22 -2.77 32.09 44.13
N GLN A 23 -1.71 31.71 44.82
CA GLN A 23 -0.36 32.22 44.50
C GLN A 23 -0.01 31.63 43.15
N THR A 24 0.09 32.48 42.12
CA THR A 24 0.72 32.19 40.86
C THR A 24 2.20 31.91 41.12
N VAL A 25 2.51 30.64 41.34
CA VAL A 25 3.88 30.15 41.25
C VAL A 25 4.26 30.20 39.78
N ASN A 26 5.10 31.12 39.39
CA ASN A 26 5.85 31.06 38.13
C ASN A 26 6.67 29.76 38.17
N LYS A 27 6.10 28.69 37.66
CA LYS A 27 6.86 27.50 37.29
C LYS A 27 7.75 27.89 36.10
N THR A 28 9.00 28.25 36.37
CA THR A 28 10.06 27.98 35.40
C THR A 28 9.91 26.50 35.06
N GLY A 29 9.38 26.23 33.85
CA GLY A 29 9.02 24.90 33.44
C GLY A 29 10.26 24.01 33.37
N ALA A 30 10.46 23.16 34.34
CA ALA A 30 11.33 22.02 34.18
C ALA A 30 10.74 21.20 33.02
N THR A 31 11.49 21.08 31.95
CA THR A 31 11.13 20.23 30.79
C THR A 31 10.84 18.82 31.33
N VAL A 32 9.61 18.34 31.18
CA VAL A 32 9.24 16.99 31.62
C VAL A 32 9.95 16.05 30.65
N ASN A 33 10.89 15.26 31.14
CA ASN A 33 11.56 14.25 30.34
C ASN A 33 10.70 12.96 30.31
N ASN A 34 10.16 12.64 29.14
CA ASN A 34 9.26 11.50 28.91
C ASN A 34 10.01 10.21 28.51
N TYR A 35 11.33 10.27 28.33
CA TYR A 35 12.12 9.11 27.90
C TYR A 35 12.27 8.06 29.01
N ASN A 36 12.00 6.81 28.64
CA ASN A 36 12.21 5.64 29.47
C ASN A 36 12.95 4.55 28.67
N TYR A 37 14.21 4.33 28.97
CA TYR A 37 15.04 3.33 28.28
C TYR A 37 14.53 1.90 28.50
N ASN A 38 13.91 1.59 29.63
CA ASN A 38 13.33 0.26 29.87
C ASN A 38 12.17 -0.02 28.92
N ASP A 39 11.38 1.00 28.57
CA ASP A 39 10.30 0.85 27.58
C ASP A 39 10.87 0.78 26.16
N ALA A 40 11.83 1.66 25.83
CA ALA A 40 12.41 1.74 24.51
C ALA A 40 13.16 0.46 24.12
N PHE A 41 14.00 -0.06 25.00
CA PHE A 41 14.85 -1.21 24.75
C PHE A 41 14.40 -2.51 25.45
N SER A 42 13.11 -2.59 25.84
CA SER A 42 12.57 -3.81 26.44
C SER A 42 12.74 -5.01 25.51
N PRO A 43 13.28 -6.15 26.00
CA PRO A 43 13.40 -7.37 25.21
C PRO A 43 12.05 -8.06 24.97
N LEU A 44 10.99 -7.68 25.68
CA LEU A 44 9.65 -8.26 25.58
C LEU A 44 8.82 -7.68 24.42
N PHE A 45 9.46 -7.22 23.37
CA PHE A 45 8.76 -6.67 22.22
C PHE A 45 8.11 -7.75 21.35
N TYR A 46 8.86 -8.78 21.02
CA TYR A 46 8.32 -9.91 20.26
C TYR A 46 7.73 -10.93 21.21
N THR A 47 6.42 -11.09 21.09
CA THR A 47 5.69 -12.16 21.81
C THR A 47 5.64 -13.44 21.00
N LYS A 48 5.92 -13.38 19.68
CA LYS A 48 5.86 -14.51 18.75
C LYS A 48 7.26 -14.99 18.39
N ASN A 49 7.54 -16.24 18.71
CA ASN A 49 8.71 -16.94 18.21
C ASN A 49 8.49 -17.44 16.78
N GLY A 50 9.57 -17.75 16.05
CA GLY A 50 9.44 -18.49 14.80
C GLY A 50 8.82 -19.86 15.02
N ASN A 51 8.16 -20.38 13.99
CA ASN A 51 7.52 -21.70 13.98
C ASN A 51 7.78 -22.41 12.65
N ASN A 52 7.13 -23.57 12.44
CA ASN A 52 7.31 -24.34 11.21
C ASN A 52 6.73 -23.67 9.95
N TYR A 53 5.81 -22.71 10.11
CA TYR A 53 5.22 -21.97 8.98
C TYR A 53 6.00 -20.68 8.70
N ARG A 54 6.50 -20.01 9.74
CA ARG A 54 7.18 -18.69 9.67
C ARG A 54 8.43 -18.71 10.52
N SER A 55 9.60 -18.67 9.89
CA SER A 55 10.86 -18.84 10.62
C SER A 55 11.24 -17.61 11.47
N ALA A 56 12.06 -17.83 12.46
CA ALA A 56 12.62 -16.75 13.28
C ALA A 56 13.46 -15.75 12.48
N GLY A 57 14.04 -16.14 11.36
CA GLY A 57 14.79 -15.27 10.46
C GLY A 57 13.93 -14.48 9.47
N GLY A 58 12.58 -14.56 9.58
CA GLY A 58 11.64 -13.83 8.75
C GLY A 58 11.37 -14.43 7.37
N GLN A 59 11.85 -15.63 7.09
CA GLN A 59 11.54 -16.36 5.85
C GLN A 59 10.37 -17.33 6.05
N PRO A 60 9.68 -17.78 4.97
CA PRO A 60 8.75 -18.87 5.06
C PRO A 60 9.40 -20.10 5.70
N GLY A 61 8.70 -20.75 6.61
CA GLY A 61 9.16 -21.97 7.29
C GLY A 61 9.05 -23.22 6.42
N PRO A 62 9.61 -24.35 6.84
CA PRO A 62 9.61 -25.59 6.03
C PRO A 62 8.21 -26.16 5.80
N SER A 63 7.24 -25.82 6.63
CA SER A 63 5.84 -26.24 6.51
C SER A 63 4.92 -25.11 6.02
N TYR A 64 5.47 -24.01 5.50
CA TYR A 64 4.66 -22.92 4.96
C TYR A 64 3.78 -23.43 3.82
N TRP A 65 2.52 -23.03 3.85
CA TRP A 65 1.53 -23.33 2.84
C TRP A 65 0.73 -22.07 2.50
N GLN A 66 0.13 -22.05 1.34
CA GLN A 66 -0.94 -21.15 0.96
C GLN A 66 -1.83 -21.83 -0.06
N ASN A 67 -3.10 -21.46 -0.06
CA ASN A 67 -4.07 -21.95 -1.00
C ASN A 67 -3.88 -21.30 -2.37
N ARG A 68 -4.64 -21.75 -3.36
CA ARG A 68 -4.56 -21.25 -4.72
C ARG A 68 -5.95 -21.15 -5.32
N ALA A 69 -6.24 -20.07 -6.03
CA ALA A 69 -7.48 -19.86 -6.74
C ALA A 69 -7.21 -19.51 -8.21
N ASP A 70 -7.46 -20.46 -9.12
CA ASP A 70 -7.38 -20.22 -10.57
C ASP A 70 -8.76 -19.86 -11.11
N TYR A 71 -8.82 -18.85 -11.99
CA TYR A 71 -10.06 -18.29 -12.50
C TYR A 71 -10.17 -18.40 -14.02
N LYS A 72 -11.33 -18.87 -14.49
CA LYS A 72 -11.76 -18.69 -15.87
C LYS A 72 -12.98 -17.77 -15.87
N LEU A 73 -12.79 -16.56 -16.39
CA LEU A 73 -13.75 -15.48 -16.35
C LEU A 73 -14.30 -15.20 -17.76
N SER A 74 -15.61 -15.15 -17.91
CA SER A 74 -16.26 -14.75 -19.15
C SER A 74 -17.25 -13.65 -18.84
N VAL A 75 -17.07 -12.46 -19.41
CA VAL A 75 -17.85 -11.27 -19.09
C VAL A 75 -18.31 -10.55 -20.35
N ARG A 76 -19.48 -9.92 -20.28
CA ARG A 76 -20.05 -9.04 -21.31
C ARG A 76 -20.39 -7.70 -20.71
N LEU A 77 -20.06 -6.63 -21.42
CA LEU A 77 -20.45 -5.27 -21.15
C LEU A 77 -21.63 -4.84 -22.04
N ASN A 78 -22.70 -4.38 -21.42
CA ASN A 78 -23.74 -3.60 -22.09
C ASN A 78 -23.47 -2.10 -21.79
N ASP A 79 -22.91 -1.37 -22.75
CA ASP A 79 -22.50 0.03 -22.58
C ASP A 79 -23.70 1.01 -22.54
N GLN A 80 -24.90 0.56 -22.92
CA GLN A 80 -26.14 1.36 -22.86
C GLN A 80 -26.72 1.37 -21.45
N THR A 81 -26.71 0.19 -20.79
CA THR A 81 -27.26 0.03 -19.42
C THR A 81 -26.17 0.08 -18.36
N ASN A 82 -24.89 0.15 -18.74
CA ASN A 82 -23.71 0.02 -17.87
C ASN A 82 -23.67 -1.33 -17.12
N GLU A 83 -24.40 -2.34 -17.59
CA GLU A 83 -24.44 -3.66 -16.96
C GLU A 83 -23.22 -4.50 -17.38
N ILE A 84 -22.61 -5.10 -16.39
CA ILE A 84 -21.57 -6.13 -16.54
C ILE A 84 -22.17 -7.43 -16.06
N SER A 85 -22.24 -8.43 -16.96
CA SER A 85 -22.74 -9.78 -16.67
C SER A 85 -21.66 -10.81 -16.94
N GLY A 86 -21.48 -11.75 -16.04
CA GLY A 86 -20.39 -12.71 -16.12
C GLY A 86 -20.71 -14.09 -15.62
N THR A 87 -19.85 -15.02 -16.06
CA THR A 87 -19.75 -16.36 -15.54
C THR A 87 -18.29 -16.58 -15.17
N GLU A 88 -18.05 -17.07 -13.97
CA GLU A 88 -16.74 -17.51 -13.54
C GLU A 88 -16.70 -19.00 -13.24
N ILE A 89 -15.56 -19.62 -13.52
CA ILE A 89 -15.23 -20.96 -13.05
C ILE A 89 -13.96 -20.85 -12.23
N ILE A 90 -14.05 -21.17 -10.95
CA ILE A 90 -12.93 -21.12 -10.01
C ILE A 90 -12.46 -22.55 -9.77
N THR A 91 -11.16 -22.78 -9.89
CA THR A 91 -10.52 -24.00 -9.38
C THR A 91 -9.78 -23.60 -8.10
N TYR A 92 -10.31 -23.99 -6.94
CA TYR A 92 -9.70 -23.72 -5.66
C TYR A 92 -8.96 -24.94 -5.13
N THR A 93 -7.69 -24.75 -4.75
CA THR A 93 -6.82 -25.79 -4.20
C THR A 93 -6.54 -25.49 -2.73
N ASN A 94 -6.95 -26.40 -1.86
CA ASN A 94 -6.70 -26.35 -0.44
C ASN A 94 -5.37 -27.02 -0.08
N ASN A 95 -4.30 -26.24 0.03
CA ASN A 95 -2.98 -26.71 0.46
C ASN A 95 -2.80 -26.70 1.98
N SER A 96 -3.79 -26.21 2.73
CA SER A 96 -3.74 -26.17 4.18
C SER A 96 -3.77 -27.58 4.81
N PRO A 97 -3.34 -27.71 6.06
CA PRO A 97 -3.48 -28.97 6.80
C PRO A 97 -4.93 -29.28 7.21
N ASP A 98 -5.86 -28.34 6.99
CA ASP A 98 -7.24 -28.44 7.46
C ASP A 98 -8.20 -28.89 6.37
N LYS A 99 -9.21 -29.67 6.75
CA LYS A 99 -10.37 -29.95 5.88
C LYS A 99 -11.35 -28.80 5.97
N LEU A 100 -11.82 -28.28 4.84
CA LEU A 100 -12.72 -27.14 4.77
C LEU A 100 -14.15 -27.58 4.48
N GLY A 101 -15.06 -27.43 5.45
CA GLY A 101 -16.48 -27.74 5.31
C GLY A 101 -17.29 -26.65 4.59
N PHE A 102 -16.73 -25.48 4.47
CA PHE A 102 -17.27 -24.32 3.76
C PHE A 102 -16.13 -23.47 3.22
N ILE A 103 -16.44 -22.56 2.29
CA ILE A 103 -15.51 -21.58 1.76
C ILE A 103 -16.16 -20.19 1.81
N TRP A 104 -15.31 -19.16 1.84
CA TRP A 104 -15.74 -17.78 1.81
C TRP A 104 -15.29 -17.04 0.54
N MET A 105 -16.16 -16.16 0.06
CA MET A 105 -15.89 -15.28 -1.06
C MET A 105 -16.17 -13.82 -0.69
N GLN A 106 -15.46 -12.91 -1.34
CA GLN A 106 -15.68 -11.48 -1.29
C GLN A 106 -16.67 -11.06 -2.39
N LEU A 107 -17.60 -10.19 -2.05
CA LEU A 107 -18.59 -9.59 -2.95
C LEU A 107 -18.48 -8.07 -2.87
N ASP A 108 -17.35 -7.51 -3.32
CA ASP A 108 -17.00 -6.11 -3.07
C ASP A 108 -18.01 -5.11 -3.66
N GLN A 109 -18.63 -5.43 -4.79
CA GLN A 109 -19.68 -4.59 -5.39
C GLN A 109 -20.89 -4.35 -4.44
N ASN A 110 -21.08 -5.23 -3.47
CA ASN A 110 -22.13 -5.07 -2.48
C ASN A 110 -21.91 -3.87 -1.53
N LEU A 111 -20.71 -3.26 -1.56
CA LEU A 111 -20.47 -1.96 -0.95
C LEU A 111 -21.47 -0.90 -1.42
N PHE A 112 -21.89 -0.96 -2.70
CA PHE A 112 -22.79 0.01 -3.32
C PHE A 112 -24.28 -0.25 -3.05
N LYS A 113 -24.64 -1.24 -2.23
CA LYS A 113 -25.99 -1.42 -1.75
C LYS A 113 -26.34 -0.35 -0.71
N SER A 114 -27.55 0.19 -0.76
CA SER A 114 -28.00 1.25 0.14
C SER A 114 -27.98 0.85 1.63
N ASP A 115 -28.14 -0.45 1.92
CA ASP A 115 -28.11 -1.03 3.27
C ASP A 115 -26.74 -1.57 3.69
N SER A 116 -25.67 -1.34 2.90
CA SER A 116 -24.33 -1.82 3.22
C SER A 116 -23.73 -1.11 4.44
N ARG A 117 -22.83 -1.80 5.16
CA ARG A 117 -22.04 -1.20 6.23
C ARG A 117 -21.18 -0.05 5.72
N GLY A 118 -20.61 -0.19 4.52
CA GLY A 118 -19.83 0.87 3.88
C GLY A 118 -20.60 2.16 3.73
N ASN A 119 -21.86 2.09 3.26
CA ASN A 119 -22.72 3.26 3.19
C ASN A 119 -23.11 3.80 4.58
N ALA A 120 -23.37 2.92 5.54
CA ALA A 120 -23.77 3.31 6.90
C ALA A 120 -22.71 4.11 7.66
N ILE A 121 -21.42 3.90 7.35
CA ILE A 121 -20.30 4.59 8.02
C ILE A 121 -19.84 5.86 7.31
N ILE A 122 -20.41 6.23 6.15
CA ILE A 122 -20.05 7.47 5.47
C ILE A 122 -20.50 8.67 6.33
N PRO A 123 -19.56 9.55 6.76
CA PRO A 123 -19.91 10.69 7.58
C PRO A 123 -20.71 11.73 6.77
N PRO A 124 -21.49 12.61 7.40
CA PRO A 124 -22.25 13.67 6.71
C PRO A 124 -21.37 14.61 5.88
N THR A 125 -20.08 14.67 6.16
CA THR A 125 -19.10 15.46 5.40
C THR A 125 -18.65 14.76 4.10
N GLY A 126 -19.17 13.57 3.82
CA GLY A 126 -18.75 12.72 2.71
C GLY A 126 -17.51 11.89 3.01
N SER A 127 -17.21 10.95 2.14
CA SER A 127 -16.01 10.11 2.16
C SER A 127 -15.41 10.04 0.75
N ARG A 128 -14.11 9.79 0.65
CA ARG A 128 -13.47 9.47 -0.63
C ARG A 128 -13.79 8.05 -1.11
N ASN A 129 -14.27 7.19 -0.20
CA ASN A 129 -14.54 5.78 -0.44
C ASN A 129 -16.01 5.51 -0.79
N GLY A 130 -16.28 4.33 -1.34
CA GLY A 130 -17.62 3.85 -1.64
C GLY A 130 -18.42 4.75 -2.56
N ALA A 131 -19.68 4.98 -2.22
CA ALA A 131 -20.58 5.79 -3.02
C ALA A 131 -20.28 7.31 -2.97
N ARG A 132 -19.39 7.78 -2.13
CA ARG A 132 -18.99 9.20 -2.00
C ARG A 132 -20.16 10.17 -1.85
N GLY A 133 -21.27 9.71 -1.25
CA GLY A 133 -22.50 10.49 -1.13
C GLY A 133 -23.33 10.58 -2.42
N GLN A 134 -23.01 9.82 -3.45
CA GLN A 134 -23.82 9.68 -4.66
C GLN A 134 -25.04 8.79 -4.39
N GLN A 135 -26.16 9.12 -4.99
CA GLN A 135 -27.33 8.25 -4.99
C GLN A 135 -27.19 7.20 -6.09
N PHE A 136 -26.51 6.11 -5.75
CA PHE A 136 -26.30 4.97 -6.63
C PHE A 136 -26.61 3.68 -5.88
N GLU A 137 -27.50 2.87 -6.44
CA GLU A 137 -27.82 1.54 -5.94
C GLU A 137 -27.15 0.51 -6.84
N GLY A 138 -26.19 -0.19 -6.29
CA GLY A 138 -25.39 -1.21 -7.00
C GLY A 138 -25.38 -2.55 -6.29
N GLY A 139 -24.33 -3.31 -6.48
CA GLY A 139 -24.13 -4.61 -5.87
C GLY A 139 -24.37 -5.77 -6.83
N TYR A 140 -23.85 -6.94 -6.44
CA TYR A 140 -24.01 -8.14 -7.23
C TYR A 140 -25.45 -8.68 -7.18
N THR A 141 -25.94 -9.13 -8.35
CA THR A 141 -27.00 -10.11 -8.49
C THR A 141 -26.34 -11.46 -8.75
N ILE A 142 -26.34 -12.35 -7.76
CA ILE A 142 -25.83 -13.73 -7.89
C ILE A 142 -26.97 -14.58 -8.43
N LYS A 143 -26.81 -15.06 -9.68
CA LYS A 143 -27.85 -15.83 -10.39
C LYS A 143 -27.80 -17.32 -10.05
N SER A 144 -26.60 -17.89 -9.91
CA SER A 144 -26.42 -19.29 -9.53
C SER A 144 -25.01 -19.51 -8.95
N VAL A 145 -24.93 -20.47 -8.00
CA VAL A 145 -23.67 -21.00 -7.47
C VAL A 145 -23.74 -22.52 -7.57
N LYS A 146 -22.79 -23.14 -8.28
CA LYS A 146 -22.76 -24.55 -8.55
C LYS A 146 -21.38 -25.16 -8.34
N LEU A 147 -21.33 -26.38 -7.81
CA LEU A 147 -20.13 -27.20 -7.84
C LEU A 147 -20.07 -27.97 -9.18
N ILE A 148 -18.86 -28.03 -9.73
CA ILE A 148 -18.56 -28.82 -10.93
C ILE A 148 -17.81 -30.08 -10.51
N SER A 149 -18.36 -31.24 -10.84
CA SER A 149 -17.69 -32.53 -10.70
C SER A 149 -17.56 -33.26 -12.05
N ILE A 150 -16.64 -34.18 -12.13
CA ILE A 150 -16.47 -35.04 -13.32
C ILE A 150 -16.77 -36.49 -12.90
N GLU A 151 -17.85 -37.02 -13.43
CA GLU A 151 -18.23 -38.43 -13.22
C GLU A 151 -18.20 -39.20 -14.55
N LYS A 152 -17.36 -40.21 -14.63
CA LYS A 152 -17.24 -41.07 -15.83
C LYS A 152 -17.14 -40.28 -17.15
N VAL A 153 -16.28 -39.24 -17.18
CA VAL A 153 -16.07 -38.35 -18.35
C VAL A 153 -17.19 -37.30 -18.59
N LYS A 154 -18.26 -37.30 -17.78
CA LYS A 154 -19.33 -36.30 -17.90
C LYS A 154 -19.18 -35.23 -16.85
N THR A 155 -19.25 -33.98 -17.26
CA THR A 155 -19.31 -32.81 -16.35
C THR A 155 -20.72 -32.73 -15.74
N ILE A 156 -20.79 -32.69 -14.43
CA ILE A 156 -22.02 -32.52 -13.65
C ILE A 156 -21.94 -31.20 -12.91
N GLU A 157 -22.98 -30.36 -13.02
CA GLU A 157 -23.16 -29.14 -12.26
C GLU A 157 -24.26 -29.39 -11.21
N SER A 158 -23.91 -29.16 -9.92
CA SER A 158 -24.83 -29.32 -8.80
C SER A 158 -24.95 -28.01 -8.05
N SER A 159 -26.16 -27.52 -7.82
CA SER A 159 -26.40 -26.34 -6.98
C SER A 159 -25.90 -26.60 -5.56
N VAL A 160 -25.35 -25.59 -4.94
CA VAL A 160 -24.79 -25.63 -3.59
C VAL A 160 -25.47 -24.56 -2.74
N GLU A 161 -25.62 -24.86 -1.45
CA GLU A 161 -26.16 -23.90 -0.48
C GLU A 161 -25.15 -22.78 -0.22
N PHE A 162 -25.63 -21.55 -0.19
CA PHE A 162 -24.81 -20.37 0.13
C PHE A 162 -25.61 -19.33 0.88
N LEU A 163 -24.91 -18.51 1.66
CA LEU A 163 -25.44 -17.37 2.38
C LEU A 163 -24.65 -16.09 1.99
N ILE A 164 -25.36 -15.04 1.62
CA ILE A 164 -24.74 -13.72 1.39
C ILE A 164 -24.91 -12.89 2.64
N GLU A 165 -23.78 -12.44 3.17
CA GLU A 165 -23.68 -11.53 4.30
C GLU A 165 -22.95 -10.24 3.84
N GLU A 166 -23.73 -9.30 3.30
CA GLU A 166 -23.25 -8.04 2.72
C GLU A 166 -22.18 -8.25 1.63
N THR A 167 -20.93 -7.83 1.89
CA THR A 167 -19.79 -7.95 0.97
C THR A 167 -19.10 -9.32 1.01
N ARG A 168 -19.74 -10.35 1.59
CA ARG A 168 -19.20 -11.71 1.71
C ARG A 168 -20.25 -12.76 1.33
N MET A 169 -19.77 -13.91 0.86
CA MET A 169 -20.63 -15.06 0.60
C MET A 169 -19.98 -16.29 1.20
N GLN A 170 -20.70 -17.00 2.04
CA GLN A 170 -20.33 -18.33 2.56
C GLN A 170 -20.99 -19.41 1.72
N ILE A 171 -20.22 -20.39 1.26
CA ILE A 171 -20.68 -21.50 0.47
C ILE A 171 -20.46 -22.79 1.27
N TYR A 172 -21.54 -23.52 1.57
CA TYR A 172 -21.50 -24.75 2.34
C TYR A 172 -21.21 -25.94 1.40
N LEU A 173 -20.14 -26.69 1.70
CA LEU A 173 -19.76 -27.82 0.87
C LEU A 173 -20.50 -29.07 1.29
N PRO A 174 -21.11 -29.84 0.36
CA PRO A 174 -21.82 -31.09 0.69
C PRO A 174 -20.90 -32.16 1.26
N SER A 175 -19.60 -32.06 1.00
CA SER A 175 -18.53 -32.81 1.67
C SER A 175 -17.30 -31.90 1.83
N ALA A 176 -16.62 -32.03 2.97
CA ALA A 176 -15.46 -31.20 3.27
C ALA A 176 -14.35 -31.36 2.22
N LEU A 177 -13.82 -30.24 1.75
CA LEU A 177 -12.65 -30.18 0.86
C LEU A 177 -11.43 -30.76 1.60
N ALA A 178 -10.77 -31.73 1.01
CA ALA A 178 -9.62 -32.38 1.63
C ALA A 178 -8.46 -31.41 1.88
N ALA A 179 -7.70 -31.67 2.93
CA ALA A 179 -6.43 -31.00 3.22
C ALA A 179 -5.33 -31.41 2.22
N GLY A 180 -4.26 -30.62 2.16
CA GLY A 180 -3.01 -30.99 1.50
C GLY A 180 -3.13 -31.21 -0.02
N GLY A 181 -3.81 -30.33 -0.74
CA GLY A 181 -3.96 -30.35 -2.19
C GLY A 181 -5.33 -30.76 -2.70
N GLY A 182 -6.33 -30.86 -1.81
CA GLY A 182 -7.72 -31.07 -2.21
C GLY A 182 -8.21 -29.96 -3.14
N GLN A 183 -8.96 -30.31 -4.18
CA GLN A 183 -9.46 -29.36 -5.17
C GLN A 183 -10.98 -29.39 -5.27
N LEU A 184 -11.58 -28.24 -5.51
CA LEU A 184 -12.96 -28.08 -5.93
C LEU A 184 -13.05 -27.15 -7.14
N LYS A 185 -14.14 -27.25 -7.90
CA LYS A 185 -14.49 -26.30 -8.94
C LYS A 185 -15.86 -25.70 -8.67
N LEU A 186 -15.91 -24.38 -8.71
CA LEU A 186 -17.14 -23.61 -8.58
C LEU A 186 -17.46 -22.92 -9.90
N LYS A 187 -18.75 -22.83 -10.22
CA LYS A 187 -19.28 -21.97 -11.27
C LYS A 187 -20.23 -20.98 -10.64
N ILE A 188 -20.02 -19.70 -10.88
CA ILE A 188 -20.89 -18.60 -10.41
C ILE A 188 -21.34 -17.78 -11.61
N GLU A 189 -22.63 -17.52 -11.68
CA GLU A 189 -23.23 -16.61 -12.66
C GLU A 189 -23.70 -15.34 -11.91
N TYR A 190 -23.28 -14.18 -12.39
CA TYR A 190 -23.52 -12.92 -11.71
C TYR A 190 -23.73 -11.76 -12.69
N SER A 191 -24.27 -10.66 -12.20
CA SER A 191 -24.25 -9.36 -12.87
C SER A 191 -24.25 -8.22 -11.85
N PHE A 192 -23.85 -7.03 -12.30
CA PHE A 192 -23.95 -5.78 -11.55
C PHE A 192 -23.95 -4.60 -12.51
N ILE A 193 -24.38 -3.43 -12.03
CA ILE A 193 -24.31 -2.16 -12.76
C ILE A 193 -23.04 -1.43 -12.36
N SER A 194 -22.24 -1.00 -13.34
CA SER A 194 -21.07 -0.15 -13.09
C SER A 194 -21.53 1.24 -12.67
N PRO A 195 -20.95 1.86 -11.62
CA PRO A 195 -21.22 3.24 -11.29
C PRO A 195 -20.94 4.16 -12.49
N ASP A 196 -21.85 5.11 -12.75
CA ASP A 196 -21.73 6.09 -13.84
C ASP A 196 -20.91 7.34 -13.45
N TYR A 197 -20.21 7.27 -12.35
CA TYR A 197 -19.29 8.28 -11.78
C TYR A 197 -18.00 7.60 -11.32
N GLY A 198 -17.03 8.40 -10.88
CA GLY A 198 -15.84 7.87 -10.19
C GLY A 198 -16.21 7.43 -8.80
N SER A 199 -16.30 6.14 -8.60
CA SER A 199 -16.39 5.54 -7.27
C SER A 199 -14.99 5.23 -6.73
N ASP A 200 -14.90 4.47 -5.67
CA ASP A 200 -13.68 4.16 -4.95
C ASP A 200 -12.57 3.60 -5.86
N ARG A 201 -12.87 2.55 -6.63
CA ARG A 201 -11.88 1.77 -7.38
C ARG A 201 -12.18 1.67 -8.87
N MET A 202 -13.35 2.09 -9.30
CA MET A 202 -13.85 1.90 -10.64
C MET A 202 -14.84 3.01 -11.04
N GLY A 203 -15.36 2.96 -12.26
CA GLY A 203 -16.41 3.84 -12.70
C GLY A 203 -16.35 4.17 -14.17
N ILE A 204 -17.11 5.18 -14.56
CA ILE A 204 -17.26 5.60 -15.96
C ILE A 204 -16.83 7.05 -16.12
N LEU A 205 -15.83 7.27 -16.99
CA LEU A 205 -15.43 8.59 -17.44
C LEU A 205 -16.15 8.91 -18.76
N ASN A 206 -16.96 9.96 -18.77
CA ASN A 206 -17.58 10.46 -19.98
C ASN A 206 -16.61 11.31 -20.78
N THR A 207 -16.43 11.00 -22.07
CA THR A 207 -15.58 11.73 -23.02
C THR A 207 -16.36 12.11 -24.28
N LYS A 208 -15.78 12.94 -25.13
CA LYS A 208 -16.38 13.34 -26.41
C LYS A 208 -16.64 12.17 -27.36
N ASN A 209 -15.79 11.14 -27.30
CA ASN A 209 -15.82 10.01 -28.22
C ASN A 209 -16.39 8.72 -27.60
N GLY A 210 -17.02 8.83 -26.43
CA GLY A 210 -17.64 7.71 -25.75
C GLY A 210 -17.22 7.58 -24.28
N LYS A 211 -17.82 6.63 -23.61
CA LYS A 211 -17.52 6.31 -22.20
C LYS A 211 -16.21 5.50 -22.10
N ILE A 212 -15.40 5.78 -21.08
CA ILE A 212 -14.34 4.89 -20.62
C ILE A 212 -14.85 4.15 -19.39
N PHE A 213 -14.99 2.85 -19.50
CA PHE A 213 -15.30 1.95 -18.41
C PHE A 213 -14.00 1.46 -17.78
N SER A 214 -13.73 1.82 -16.52
CA SER A 214 -12.68 1.25 -15.69
C SER A 214 -13.31 0.24 -14.75
N VAL A 215 -12.95 -1.05 -14.89
CA VAL A 215 -13.69 -2.15 -14.27
C VAL A 215 -12.76 -2.96 -13.36
N ALA A 216 -13.08 -2.91 -12.08
CA ALA A 216 -12.36 -3.59 -11.01
C ALA A 216 -13.33 -4.15 -9.96
N GLN A 217 -12.88 -5.07 -9.09
CA GLN A 217 -13.73 -5.81 -8.14
C GLN A 217 -14.97 -6.39 -8.82
N TRP A 218 -14.82 -6.89 -10.03
CA TRP A 218 -15.88 -7.16 -10.99
C TRP A 218 -16.35 -8.63 -11.05
N TYR A 219 -15.77 -9.48 -10.22
CA TYR A 219 -16.14 -10.89 -10.08
C TYR A 219 -16.06 -11.29 -8.60
N PRO A 220 -16.87 -12.24 -8.11
CA PRO A 220 -16.73 -12.79 -6.77
C PRO A 220 -15.33 -13.39 -6.55
N ARG A 221 -14.63 -13.05 -5.46
CA ARG A 221 -13.24 -13.43 -5.23
C ARG A 221 -13.10 -14.32 -4.00
N MET A 222 -12.25 -15.35 -4.08
CA MET A 222 -11.96 -16.22 -2.93
C MET A 222 -11.32 -15.42 -1.80
N CYS A 223 -11.85 -15.56 -0.57
CA CYS A 223 -11.14 -15.09 0.61
C CYS A 223 -9.87 -15.92 0.84
N VAL A 224 -8.83 -15.30 1.37
CA VAL A 224 -7.63 -16.02 1.80
C VAL A 224 -7.93 -16.85 3.04
N TYR A 225 -7.45 -18.09 3.04
CA TYR A 225 -7.35 -18.94 4.21
C TYR A 225 -5.88 -19.16 4.52
N ASP A 226 -5.39 -18.61 5.64
CA ASP A 226 -3.96 -18.60 6.00
C ASP A 226 -3.66 -19.25 7.36
N ASP A 227 -2.37 -19.38 7.66
CA ASP A 227 -1.85 -19.96 8.90
C ASP A 227 -1.92 -19.00 10.12
N VAL A 228 -2.39 -17.76 9.90
CA VAL A 228 -2.42 -16.70 10.92
C VAL A 228 -3.81 -16.53 11.51
N LEU A 229 -4.82 -16.39 10.65
CA LEU A 229 -6.21 -16.09 11.02
C LEU A 229 -7.21 -17.15 10.56
N GLY A 230 -6.79 -18.15 9.77
CA GLY A 230 -7.72 -18.99 9.05
C GLY A 230 -8.41 -18.18 7.95
N TRP A 231 -9.74 -18.19 7.88
CA TRP A 231 -10.49 -17.40 6.91
C TRP A 231 -10.40 -15.88 7.21
N ASN A 232 -9.96 -15.12 6.22
CA ASN A 232 -9.91 -13.65 6.26
C ASN A 232 -11.20 -13.09 5.66
N THR A 233 -12.17 -12.74 6.51
CA THR A 233 -13.54 -12.40 6.12
C THR A 233 -14.01 -11.03 6.62
N LEU A 234 -13.09 -10.07 6.78
CA LEU A 234 -13.49 -8.70 7.13
C LEU A 234 -14.42 -8.13 6.06
N PRO A 235 -15.56 -7.52 6.44
CA PRO A 235 -16.45 -6.88 5.49
C PRO A 235 -15.72 -5.75 4.76
N TYR A 236 -15.95 -5.60 3.47
CA TYR A 236 -15.39 -4.49 2.70
C TYR A 236 -16.21 -3.23 2.97
N THR A 237 -15.57 -2.21 3.55
CA THR A 237 -16.20 -0.96 3.94
C THR A 237 -15.63 0.26 3.22
N GLY A 238 -14.66 0.06 2.30
CA GLY A 238 -14.06 1.07 1.43
C GLY A 238 -12.63 1.47 1.79
N PRO A 239 -12.29 1.86 3.05
CA PRO A 239 -10.97 2.39 3.37
C PRO A 239 -9.80 1.44 3.17
N SER A 240 -9.98 0.15 3.47
CA SER A 240 -8.97 -0.89 3.28
C SER A 240 -9.05 -1.51 1.88
N GLU A 241 -7.92 -2.01 1.38
CA GLU A 241 -7.84 -2.63 0.07
C GLU A 241 -8.05 -4.15 0.14
N PHE A 242 -7.29 -4.96 -0.60
CA PHE A 242 -7.69 -6.34 -0.84
C PHE A 242 -6.63 -7.34 -0.39
N TYR A 243 -7.09 -8.51 0.07
CA TYR A 243 -6.25 -9.63 0.43
C TYR A 243 -6.77 -10.88 -0.27
N LEU A 244 -6.02 -11.38 -1.26
CA LEU A 244 -6.50 -12.36 -2.23
C LEU A 244 -5.46 -13.46 -2.47
N GLU A 245 -5.92 -14.67 -2.81
CA GLU A 245 -5.08 -15.79 -3.19
C GLU A 245 -4.46 -15.61 -4.57
N TYR A 246 -3.26 -16.16 -4.75
CA TYR A 246 -2.61 -16.22 -6.06
C TYR A 246 -3.18 -17.34 -6.92
N GLY A 247 -3.27 -17.12 -8.22
CA GLY A 247 -3.70 -18.07 -9.21
C GLY A 247 -3.45 -17.66 -10.64
N ASP A 248 -3.89 -18.48 -11.59
CA ASP A 248 -3.87 -18.19 -13.01
C ASP A 248 -5.25 -17.68 -13.45
N TYR A 249 -5.26 -16.77 -14.42
CA TYR A 249 -6.48 -16.19 -14.97
C TYR A 249 -6.57 -16.42 -16.48
N ASP A 250 -7.74 -16.88 -16.92
CA ASP A 250 -8.17 -16.99 -18.33
C ASP A 250 -9.42 -16.10 -18.48
N ILE A 251 -9.28 -14.96 -19.16
CA ILE A 251 -10.26 -13.88 -19.16
C ILE A 251 -10.79 -13.67 -20.57
N SER A 252 -12.11 -13.73 -20.75
CA SER A 252 -12.80 -13.41 -22.00
C SER A 252 -13.77 -12.25 -21.79
N ILE A 253 -13.53 -11.11 -22.48
CA ILE A 253 -14.29 -9.88 -22.34
C ILE A 253 -14.99 -9.58 -23.66
N THR A 254 -16.31 -9.59 -23.67
CA THR A 254 -17.13 -9.26 -24.85
C THR A 254 -17.72 -7.86 -24.70
N VAL A 255 -17.42 -7.00 -25.68
CA VAL A 255 -17.83 -5.61 -25.72
C VAL A 255 -18.31 -5.21 -27.10
N PRO A 256 -19.01 -4.06 -27.29
CA PRO A 256 -19.33 -3.52 -28.61
C PRO A 256 -18.10 -3.43 -29.52
N SER A 257 -18.27 -3.72 -30.81
CA SER A 257 -17.14 -3.85 -31.76
C SER A 257 -16.33 -2.58 -31.98
N ASN A 258 -16.89 -1.41 -31.67
CA ASN A 258 -16.18 -0.13 -31.71
C ASN A 258 -15.26 0.11 -30.50
N HIS A 259 -15.42 -0.68 -29.42
CA HIS A 259 -14.53 -0.58 -28.24
C HIS A 259 -13.18 -1.24 -28.47
N ILE A 260 -12.17 -0.71 -27.80
CA ILE A 260 -10.89 -1.39 -27.51
C ILE A 260 -10.92 -1.79 -26.04
N VAL A 261 -10.42 -2.98 -25.75
CA VAL A 261 -10.24 -3.48 -24.39
C VAL A 261 -8.75 -3.55 -24.06
N VAL A 262 -8.39 -3.08 -22.86
CA VAL A 262 -7.11 -3.34 -22.20
C VAL A 262 -7.39 -4.04 -20.89
N SER A 263 -6.52 -4.99 -20.49
CA SER A 263 -6.76 -5.83 -19.32
C SER A 263 -5.45 -6.30 -18.69
N SER A 264 -5.55 -6.77 -17.47
CA SER A 264 -4.50 -7.60 -16.86
C SER A 264 -4.15 -8.76 -17.80
N GLY A 265 -2.83 -9.04 -17.95
CA GLY A 265 -2.35 -10.18 -18.71
C GLY A 265 -2.04 -9.93 -20.19
N GLU A 266 -1.82 -11.01 -20.93
CA GLU A 266 -1.45 -11.01 -22.34
C GLU A 266 -2.67 -11.23 -23.21
N LEU A 267 -2.87 -10.37 -24.22
CA LEU A 267 -3.89 -10.55 -25.25
C LEU A 267 -3.52 -11.72 -26.16
N THR A 268 -4.37 -12.76 -26.21
CA THR A 268 -4.08 -14.01 -26.92
C THR A 268 -4.71 -14.11 -28.31
N ASN A 269 -5.66 -13.22 -28.66
CA ASN A 269 -6.35 -13.22 -29.94
C ASN A 269 -6.32 -11.86 -30.67
N PRO A 270 -5.15 -11.23 -30.84
CA PRO A 270 -5.06 -9.90 -31.47
C PRO A 270 -5.59 -9.89 -32.92
N GLN A 271 -5.53 -11.01 -33.64
CA GLN A 271 -6.03 -11.14 -35.00
C GLN A 271 -7.56 -10.98 -35.12
N ASP A 272 -8.30 -11.26 -34.04
CA ASP A 272 -9.77 -11.20 -34.04
C ASP A 272 -10.30 -9.81 -33.68
N VAL A 273 -9.48 -8.98 -33.00
CA VAL A 273 -9.91 -7.76 -32.32
C VAL A 273 -9.18 -6.49 -32.79
N TYR A 274 -8.06 -6.64 -33.50
CA TYR A 274 -7.32 -5.56 -34.13
C TYR A 274 -7.31 -5.65 -35.66
N THR A 275 -7.28 -4.51 -36.34
CA THR A 275 -7.02 -4.47 -37.79
C THR A 275 -5.59 -4.92 -38.08
N LEU A 276 -5.31 -5.32 -39.35
CA LEU A 276 -3.97 -5.72 -39.76
C LEU A 276 -2.93 -4.59 -39.55
N GLU A 277 -3.35 -3.34 -39.75
CA GLU A 277 -2.48 -2.18 -39.52
C GLU A 277 -2.11 -2.03 -38.05
N GLN A 278 -3.09 -2.12 -37.17
CA GLN A 278 -2.87 -2.08 -35.70
C GLN A 278 -1.98 -3.24 -35.25
N GLN A 279 -2.19 -4.46 -35.76
CA GLN A 279 -1.31 -5.61 -35.50
C GLN A 279 0.14 -5.35 -35.91
N ASN A 280 0.37 -4.68 -37.06
CA ASN A 280 1.72 -4.32 -37.52
C ASN A 280 2.35 -3.25 -36.62
N ARG A 281 1.57 -2.26 -36.15
CA ARG A 281 2.02 -1.26 -35.18
C ARG A 281 2.38 -1.92 -33.81
N TRP A 282 1.62 -2.90 -33.34
CA TRP A 282 1.97 -3.70 -32.16
C TRP A 282 3.31 -4.43 -32.32
N LYS A 283 3.55 -5.05 -33.47
CA LYS A 283 4.85 -5.69 -33.78
C LYS A 283 5.99 -4.67 -33.77
N ALA A 284 5.77 -3.46 -34.32
CA ALA A 284 6.75 -2.38 -34.31
C ALA A 284 7.02 -1.90 -32.86
N ALA A 285 5.96 -1.68 -32.04
CA ALA A 285 6.09 -1.28 -30.64
C ALA A 285 6.89 -2.31 -29.82
N ALA A 286 6.69 -3.60 -30.06
CA ALA A 286 7.42 -4.68 -29.39
C ALA A 286 8.95 -4.69 -29.69
N GLN A 287 9.41 -3.92 -30.68
CA GLN A 287 10.82 -3.76 -31.02
C GLN A 287 11.34 -2.34 -30.75
N SER A 288 10.48 -1.42 -30.32
CA SER A 288 10.80 0.00 -30.15
C SER A 288 11.02 0.37 -28.70
N ASP A 289 12.12 1.06 -28.42
CA ASP A 289 12.34 1.72 -27.12
C ASP A 289 11.55 3.03 -26.97
N LYS A 290 11.08 3.57 -28.10
CA LYS A 290 10.26 4.78 -28.15
C LYS A 290 8.79 4.40 -28.31
N THR A 291 7.92 5.24 -27.78
CA THR A 291 6.47 5.12 -27.94
C THR A 291 6.05 5.04 -29.41
N VAL A 292 5.23 4.04 -29.73
CA VAL A 292 4.60 3.81 -31.02
C VAL A 292 3.09 3.89 -30.86
N ILE A 293 2.43 4.73 -31.64
CA ILE A 293 0.97 4.87 -31.61
C ILE A 293 0.34 3.67 -32.31
N ILE A 294 -0.50 2.94 -31.59
CA ILE A 294 -1.25 1.79 -32.08
C ILE A 294 -2.58 2.24 -32.69
N ARG A 295 -3.31 3.12 -32.01
CA ARG A 295 -4.51 3.81 -32.48
C ARG A 295 -4.42 5.28 -32.15
N SER A 296 -4.48 6.13 -33.16
CA SER A 296 -4.36 7.58 -33.03
C SER A 296 -5.69 8.28 -32.79
N ALA A 297 -5.64 9.56 -32.38
CA ALA A 297 -6.82 10.41 -32.24
C ALA A 297 -7.62 10.54 -33.54
N SER A 298 -6.97 10.60 -34.72
CA SER A 298 -7.64 10.70 -36.03
C SER A 298 -8.41 9.43 -36.42
N GLU A 299 -8.10 8.29 -35.80
CA GLU A 299 -8.75 7.01 -36.05
C GLU A 299 -10.00 6.78 -35.17
N LEU A 300 -10.28 7.65 -34.21
CA LEU A 300 -11.41 7.47 -33.28
C LEU A 300 -12.76 7.48 -33.99
N ALA A 301 -12.91 8.36 -34.99
CA ALA A 301 -14.14 8.49 -35.78
C ALA A 301 -14.16 7.61 -37.03
N ASP A 302 -13.06 6.90 -37.35
CA ASP A 302 -12.95 6.06 -38.55
C ASP A 302 -13.45 4.64 -38.27
N PRO A 303 -14.58 4.19 -38.85
CA PRO A 303 -15.07 2.81 -38.69
C PRO A 303 -14.06 1.75 -39.17
N LYS A 304 -13.17 2.10 -40.13
CA LYS A 304 -12.12 1.20 -40.63
C LYS A 304 -11.02 0.93 -39.59
N SER A 305 -10.95 1.74 -38.54
CA SER A 305 -10.03 1.51 -37.43
C SER A 305 -10.43 0.31 -36.52
N ARG A 306 -11.56 -0.34 -36.82
CA ARG A 306 -12.07 -1.51 -36.12
C ARG A 306 -12.36 -2.66 -37.11
N PRO A 307 -12.26 -3.94 -36.66
CA PRO A 307 -12.70 -5.08 -37.45
C PRO A 307 -14.16 -4.93 -37.87
N SER A 308 -14.48 -5.19 -39.15
CA SER A 308 -15.81 -5.05 -39.72
C SER A 308 -16.67 -6.34 -39.56
N GLY A 309 -17.99 -6.20 -39.74
CA GLY A 309 -18.92 -7.32 -39.87
C GLY A 309 -19.40 -7.96 -38.57
N LYS A 310 -19.01 -7.42 -37.41
CA LYS A 310 -19.46 -7.90 -36.08
C LYS A 310 -20.03 -6.74 -35.29
N GLN A 311 -21.06 -7.01 -34.48
CA GLN A 311 -21.62 -6.04 -33.53
C GLN A 311 -20.81 -6.00 -32.24
N GLU A 312 -20.22 -7.12 -31.83
CA GLU A 312 -19.43 -7.30 -30.63
C GLU A 312 -18.14 -8.05 -30.95
N LEU A 313 -17.10 -7.81 -30.16
CA LEU A 313 -15.82 -8.51 -30.19
C LEU A 313 -15.51 -9.09 -28.81
N THR A 314 -14.96 -10.28 -28.81
CA THR A 314 -14.47 -10.96 -27.57
C THR A 314 -12.95 -10.88 -27.52
N TRP A 315 -12.42 -10.30 -26.47
CA TRP A 315 -11.01 -10.12 -26.16
C TRP A 315 -10.58 -11.17 -25.15
N ASN A 316 -9.55 -11.96 -25.45
CA ASN A 316 -9.08 -13.04 -24.60
C ASN A 316 -7.72 -12.72 -24.01
N PHE A 317 -7.62 -12.76 -22.69
CA PHE A 317 -6.37 -12.49 -21.97
C PHE A 317 -5.98 -13.67 -21.09
N LYS A 318 -4.67 -13.83 -20.87
CA LYS A 318 -4.11 -14.79 -19.91
C LYS A 318 -3.14 -14.10 -18.98
N LEU A 319 -3.28 -14.40 -17.70
CA LEU A 319 -2.41 -13.88 -16.65
C LEU A 319 -1.98 -15.04 -15.75
N LYS A 320 -0.71 -15.06 -15.38
CA LYS A 320 -0.13 -16.13 -14.57
C LYS A 320 0.25 -15.62 -13.20
N ASN A 321 -0.04 -16.46 -12.19
CA ASN A 321 0.39 -16.26 -10.81
C ASN A 321 0.12 -14.84 -10.30
N ALA A 322 -1.10 -14.38 -10.45
CA ALA A 322 -1.59 -13.09 -10.01
C ALA A 322 -2.66 -13.25 -8.92
N ARG A 323 -2.92 -12.20 -8.18
CA ARG A 323 -3.90 -12.22 -7.09
C ARG A 323 -5.24 -11.57 -7.46
N ASP A 324 -5.27 -10.79 -8.55
CA ASP A 324 -6.45 -10.11 -9.04
C ASP A 324 -6.36 -9.86 -10.55
N ALA A 325 -7.41 -9.30 -11.15
CA ALA A 325 -7.44 -8.85 -12.52
C ALA A 325 -8.44 -7.71 -12.70
N ALA A 326 -8.07 -6.74 -13.53
CA ALA A 326 -8.93 -5.61 -13.92
C ALA A 326 -8.87 -5.38 -15.42
N TRP A 327 -9.79 -4.57 -15.93
CA TRP A 327 -9.83 -4.23 -17.35
C TRP A 327 -10.49 -2.86 -17.58
N ALA A 328 -10.23 -2.29 -18.74
CA ALA A 328 -10.93 -1.10 -19.19
C ALA A 328 -11.37 -1.25 -20.65
N SER A 329 -12.46 -0.55 -21.01
CA SER A 329 -13.04 -0.61 -22.34
C SER A 329 -13.57 0.74 -22.79
N SER A 330 -13.27 1.12 -24.03
CA SER A 330 -13.78 2.37 -24.61
C SER A 330 -13.70 2.41 -26.14
N ALA A 331 -14.65 3.09 -26.76
CA ALA A 331 -14.51 3.55 -28.13
C ALA A 331 -13.58 4.76 -28.26
N ALA A 332 -13.35 5.51 -27.18
CA ALA A 332 -12.56 6.74 -27.13
C ALA A 332 -11.07 6.54 -26.94
N PHE A 333 -10.56 5.30 -26.80
CA PHE A 333 -9.14 5.06 -26.50
C PHE A 333 -8.22 5.39 -27.68
N ILE A 334 -7.29 6.31 -27.44
CA ILE A 334 -5.99 6.37 -28.07
C ILE A 334 -5.13 5.32 -27.37
N ILE A 335 -4.37 4.54 -28.16
CA ILE A 335 -3.49 3.49 -27.61
C ILE A 335 -2.09 3.72 -28.14
N ASP A 336 -1.13 3.72 -27.25
CA ASP A 336 0.27 3.68 -27.61
C ASP A 336 1.06 2.70 -26.73
N ALA A 337 2.24 2.30 -27.19
CA ALA A 337 3.03 1.28 -26.52
C ALA A 337 4.53 1.37 -26.85
N ALA A 338 5.35 0.82 -25.98
CA ALA A 338 6.78 0.60 -26.18
C ALA A 338 7.22 -0.71 -25.50
N ARG A 339 8.33 -1.29 -25.94
CA ARG A 339 8.92 -2.42 -25.23
C ARG A 339 9.52 -1.97 -23.90
N MET A 340 9.50 -2.83 -22.90
CA MET A 340 10.27 -2.69 -21.67
C MET A 340 11.55 -3.52 -21.75
N ASN A 341 12.65 -2.96 -21.23
CA ASN A 341 13.97 -3.61 -21.17
C ASN A 341 14.17 -4.23 -19.79
N LEU A 342 13.71 -5.44 -19.61
CA LEU A 342 13.82 -6.16 -18.35
C LEU A 342 15.19 -6.85 -18.20
N PRO A 343 15.71 -7.01 -16.96
CA PRO A 343 17.06 -7.56 -16.71
C PRO A 343 17.33 -8.93 -17.33
N SER A 344 16.34 -9.83 -17.34
CA SER A 344 16.47 -11.16 -17.95
C SER A 344 16.36 -11.18 -19.47
N GLY A 345 15.99 -10.07 -20.10
CA GLY A 345 15.61 -10.00 -21.51
C GLY A 345 14.20 -10.51 -21.81
N LYS A 346 13.39 -10.79 -20.78
CA LYS A 346 11.97 -11.12 -20.92
C LYS A 346 11.26 -10.02 -21.72
N LYS A 347 10.42 -10.44 -22.65
CA LYS A 347 9.59 -9.50 -23.44
C LYS A 347 8.41 -9.05 -22.60
N SER A 348 8.27 -7.75 -22.43
CA SER A 348 7.13 -7.10 -21.81
C SER A 348 6.90 -5.73 -22.46
N MET A 349 5.67 -5.21 -22.33
CA MET A 349 5.24 -3.99 -23.01
C MET A 349 4.76 -2.96 -21.97
N ALA A 350 5.17 -1.71 -22.15
CA ALA A 350 4.50 -0.56 -21.55
C ALA A 350 3.41 -0.08 -22.52
N ILE A 351 2.20 0.14 -22.01
CA ILE A 351 1.02 0.48 -22.82
C ILE A 351 0.29 1.63 -22.12
N SER A 352 -0.25 2.58 -22.91
CA SER A 352 -1.16 3.60 -22.41
C SER A 352 -2.47 3.60 -23.19
N ALA A 353 -3.58 3.77 -22.46
CA ALA A 353 -4.92 3.88 -23.00
C ALA A 353 -5.59 5.14 -22.44
N TYR A 354 -5.87 6.13 -23.29
CA TYR A 354 -6.37 7.42 -22.84
C TYR A 354 -7.28 8.08 -23.87
N SER A 355 -8.05 9.09 -23.46
CA SER A 355 -8.91 9.88 -24.35
C SER A 355 -8.17 11.08 -24.95
N ILE A 356 -8.78 11.68 -25.98
CA ILE A 356 -8.23 12.90 -26.60
C ILE A 356 -8.17 14.08 -25.62
N GLU A 357 -9.04 14.12 -24.62
CA GLU A 357 -9.02 15.14 -23.57
C GLU A 357 -7.81 15.02 -22.62
N SER A 358 -7.27 13.83 -22.51
CA SER A 358 -6.07 13.55 -21.71
C SER A 358 -4.77 13.74 -22.50
N ASP A 359 -4.84 13.78 -23.84
CA ASP A 359 -3.66 13.88 -24.70
C ASP A 359 -2.93 15.22 -24.52
N GLY A 360 -1.62 15.24 -24.83
CA GLY A 360 -0.79 16.45 -24.81
C GLY A 360 0.67 16.16 -24.48
N ILE A 361 1.56 17.08 -24.89
CA ILE A 361 3.03 16.94 -24.79
C ILE A 361 3.48 16.68 -23.33
N ASP A 362 2.88 17.39 -22.35
CA ASP A 362 3.19 17.23 -20.92
C ASP A 362 2.08 16.46 -20.19
N ALA A 363 1.35 15.63 -20.90
CA ALA A 363 0.22 14.87 -20.39
C ALA A 363 0.35 13.38 -20.79
N TRP A 364 -0.76 12.75 -21.13
CA TRP A 364 -0.84 11.31 -21.36
C TRP A 364 -0.03 10.78 -22.53
N SER A 365 0.36 11.61 -23.51
CA SER A 365 1.31 11.19 -24.56
C SER A 365 2.70 10.81 -24.02
N ARG A 366 3.03 11.14 -22.74
CA ARG A 366 4.22 10.66 -22.03
C ARG A 366 3.97 9.46 -21.12
N SER A 367 2.74 9.02 -20.98
CA SER A 367 2.37 7.97 -20.00
C SER A 367 3.12 6.65 -20.26
N THR A 368 3.32 6.24 -21.52
CA THR A 368 4.09 5.03 -21.86
C THR A 368 5.59 5.18 -21.50
N GLU A 369 6.18 6.37 -21.64
CA GLU A 369 7.54 6.67 -21.15
C GLU A 369 7.62 6.46 -19.64
N TYR A 370 6.65 7.00 -18.88
CA TYR A 370 6.59 6.90 -17.43
C TYR A 370 6.39 5.46 -16.95
N THR A 371 5.43 4.76 -17.56
CA THR A 371 5.16 3.33 -17.29
C THR A 371 6.42 2.47 -17.48
N LYS A 372 7.12 2.68 -18.61
CA LYS A 372 8.37 1.99 -18.93
C LYS A 372 9.45 2.28 -17.88
N ALA A 373 9.70 3.55 -17.58
CA ALA A 373 10.77 3.98 -16.70
C ALA A 373 10.59 3.45 -15.27
N SER A 374 9.39 3.57 -14.71
CA SER A 374 9.06 3.05 -13.38
C SER A 374 9.31 1.55 -13.26
N ASN A 375 8.77 0.77 -14.20
CA ASN A 375 8.91 -0.69 -14.17
C ASN A 375 10.34 -1.16 -14.44
N GLU A 376 11.10 -0.52 -15.33
CA GLU A 376 12.50 -0.85 -15.59
C GLU A 376 13.40 -0.53 -14.39
N PHE A 377 13.20 0.62 -13.72
CA PHE A 377 13.95 0.99 -12.53
C PHE A 377 13.74 -0.03 -11.41
N ASN A 378 12.49 -0.28 -11.06
CA ASN A 378 12.14 -1.19 -9.96
C ASN A 378 12.54 -2.65 -10.28
N SER A 379 12.43 -3.09 -11.55
CA SER A 379 12.90 -4.41 -12.00
C SER A 379 14.40 -4.59 -11.80
N LYS A 380 15.20 -3.57 -12.06
CA LYS A 380 16.65 -3.60 -11.88
C LYS A 380 17.03 -3.56 -10.40
N LYS A 381 16.32 -2.77 -9.60
CA LYS A 381 16.66 -2.53 -8.19
C LYS A 381 16.18 -3.64 -7.27
N TRP A 382 14.97 -4.12 -7.45
CA TRP A 382 14.31 -5.04 -6.51
C TRP A 382 14.13 -6.46 -7.07
N LEU A 383 13.07 -6.67 -7.83
CA LEU A 383 12.74 -7.94 -8.48
C LEU A 383 12.17 -7.64 -9.87
N GLU A 384 12.44 -8.48 -10.85
CA GLU A 384 11.98 -8.26 -12.22
C GLU A 384 10.45 -8.26 -12.33
N PHE A 385 9.91 -7.29 -13.08
CA PHE A 385 8.47 -7.17 -13.38
C PHE A 385 7.90 -8.47 -13.95
N PRO A 386 6.85 -9.07 -13.33
CA PRO A 386 6.47 -10.44 -13.65
C PRO A 386 5.53 -10.56 -14.86
N TYR A 387 4.79 -9.51 -15.21
CA TYR A 387 3.68 -9.59 -16.16
C TYR A 387 4.12 -9.35 -17.61
N PRO A 388 3.31 -9.79 -18.60
CA PRO A 388 3.62 -9.60 -20.03
C PRO A 388 3.41 -8.15 -20.50
N ALA A 389 2.62 -7.37 -19.78
CA ALA A 389 2.34 -5.97 -20.07
C ALA A 389 2.13 -5.17 -18.80
N ALA A 390 2.48 -3.89 -18.85
CA ALA A 390 2.19 -2.84 -17.90
C ALA A 390 1.31 -1.80 -18.61
N THR A 391 0.03 -1.74 -18.28
CA THR A 391 -0.96 -0.89 -18.96
C THR A 391 -1.43 0.23 -18.07
N ASN A 392 -1.22 1.48 -18.46
CA ASN A 392 -1.75 2.66 -17.77
C ASN A 392 -3.03 3.15 -18.45
N VAL A 393 -4.11 3.33 -17.71
CA VAL A 393 -5.42 3.74 -18.21
C VAL A 393 -5.83 5.09 -17.62
N ALA A 394 -6.13 6.05 -18.49
CA ALA A 394 -6.75 7.30 -18.11
C ALA A 394 -8.19 7.04 -17.62
N SER A 395 -8.40 7.24 -16.33
CA SER A 395 -9.61 6.83 -15.62
C SER A 395 -10.24 7.98 -14.84
N VAL A 396 -11.46 7.76 -14.42
CA VAL A 396 -12.16 8.56 -13.42
C VAL A 396 -11.73 8.19 -12.00
N ALA A 397 -11.22 6.98 -11.77
CA ALA A 397 -10.50 6.62 -10.56
C ALA A 397 -9.18 7.43 -10.49
N GLY A 398 -8.86 7.99 -9.34
CA GLY A 398 -7.72 8.91 -9.20
C GLY A 398 -6.35 8.23 -9.27
N GLY A 399 -6.28 7.03 -8.75
CA GLY A 399 -5.17 6.10 -8.73
C GLY A 399 -5.69 4.76 -8.23
N MET A 400 -5.31 3.67 -8.90
CA MET A 400 -5.65 2.30 -8.49
C MET A 400 -4.82 1.27 -9.25
N GLU A 401 -4.29 0.31 -8.52
CA GLU A 401 -3.39 -0.72 -9.00
C GLU A 401 -4.07 -2.09 -9.18
N TYR A 402 -3.67 -2.79 -10.22
CA TYR A 402 -4.01 -4.20 -10.45
C TYR A 402 -2.84 -4.90 -11.15
N PRO A 403 -2.75 -6.24 -11.12
CA PRO A 403 -1.68 -6.97 -11.79
C PRO A 403 -1.57 -6.62 -13.28
N GLY A 404 -0.54 -5.87 -13.65
CA GLY A 404 -0.24 -5.49 -15.04
C GLY A 404 -1.14 -4.41 -15.65
N ILE A 405 -2.09 -3.84 -14.92
CA ILE A 405 -2.92 -2.70 -15.34
C ILE A 405 -3.17 -1.77 -14.18
N VAL A 406 -3.08 -0.46 -14.41
CA VAL A 406 -3.34 0.56 -13.41
C VAL A 406 -4.29 1.61 -13.95
N PHE A 407 -5.06 2.23 -13.06
CA PHE A 407 -5.96 3.33 -13.37
C PHE A 407 -5.38 4.61 -12.77
N CYS A 408 -5.12 5.61 -13.62
CA CYS A 408 -4.63 6.91 -13.18
C CYS A 408 -5.59 8.02 -13.59
N GLY A 409 -5.64 9.10 -12.82
CA GLY A 409 -6.53 10.23 -13.09
C GLY A 409 -6.33 10.81 -14.50
N ALA A 410 -7.38 10.82 -15.32
CA ALA A 410 -7.34 11.25 -16.72
C ALA A 410 -6.89 12.71 -16.90
N SER A 411 -7.02 13.55 -15.89
CA SER A 411 -6.60 14.97 -15.90
C SER A 411 -5.17 15.19 -15.41
N ALA A 412 -4.46 14.15 -14.94
CA ALA A 412 -3.11 14.26 -14.43
C ALA A 412 -2.11 14.63 -15.54
N LYS A 413 -1.12 15.47 -15.20
CA LYS A 413 -0.13 16.00 -16.16
C LYS A 413 1.24 16.12 -15.50
N SER A 414 2.30 16.13 -16.31
CA SER A 414 3.69 16.39 -15.86
C SER A 414 4.06 15.56 -14.62
N GLY A 415 4.64 16.18 -13.61
CA GLY A 415 5.04 15.51 -12.37
C GLY A 415 3.90 14.84 -11.60
N ALA A 416 2.65 15.32 -11.72
CA ALA A 416 1.50 14.65 -11.11
C ALA A 416 1.14 13.35 -11.85
N LEU A 417 1.27 13.32 -13.19
CA LEU A 417 1.08 12.09 -13.96
C LEU A 417 2.23 11.10 -13.73
N TRP A 418 3.48 11.58 -13.67
CA TRP A 418 4.61 10.73 -13.26
C TRP A 418 4.36 10.12 -11.89
N GLY A 419 4.05 10.97 -10.90
CA GLY A 419 3.87 10.53 -9.51
C GLY A 419 2.80 9.45 -9.37
N VAL A 420 1.61 9.65 -9.95
CA VAL A 420 0.55 8.64 -9.88
C VAL A 420 0.90 7.40 -10.71
N THR A 421 1.57 7.53 -11.88
CA THR A 421 1.99 6.38 -12.68
C THR A 421 3.04 5.53 -11.97
N ASP A 422 4.06 6.18 -11.39
CA ASP A 422 5.12 5.48 -10.63
C ASP A 422 4.56 4.84 -9.35
N HIS A 423 3.61 5.51 -8.69
CA HIS A 423 2.91 4.97 -7.52
C HIS A 423 2.13 3.70 -7.87
N GLU A 424 1.22 3.78 -8.84
CA GLU A 424 0.38 2.63 -9.18
C GLU A 424 1.19 1.44 -9.74
N PHE A 425 2.27 1.68 -10.50
CA PHE A 425 3.14 0.60 -10.94
C PHE A 425 4.09 0.09 -9.85
N GLY A 426 4.44 0.90 -8.86
CA GLY A 426 5.20 0.47 -7.70
C GLY A 426 4.47 -0.62 -6.89
N HIS A 427 3.15 -0.58 -6.86
CA HIS A 427 2.30 -1.63 -6.31
C HIS A 427 2.48 -3.00 -6.98
N THR A 428 3.13 -3.08 -8.12
CA THR A 428 3.57 -4.38 -8.67
C THR A 428 4.43 -5.14 -7.67
N TRP A 429 5.27 -4.46 -6.87
CA TRP A 429 6.10 -5.07 -5.83
C TRP A 429 5.33 -5.24 -4.52
N PHE A 430 4.48 -4.30 -4.15
CA PHE A 430 3.64 -4.29 -2.97
C PHE A 430 2.24 -3.77 -3.34
N PRO A 431 1.18 -4.59 -3.38
CA PRO A 431 1.09 -5.95 -2.84
C PRO A 431 1.12 -7.06 -3.92
N MET A 432 1.31 -6.76 -5.21
CA MET A 432 1.08 -7.76 -6.26
C MET A 432 2.11 -8.90 -6.25
N ILE A 433 3.39 -8.61 -6.02
CA ILE A 433 4.43 -9.64 -5.83
C ILE A 433 4.46 -10.10 -4.38
N VAL A 434 4.51 -9.17 -3.41
CA VAL A 434 4.58 -9.48 -1.98
C VAL A 434 3.20 -9.25 -1.37
N GLY A 435 2.37 -10.30 -1.31
CA GLY A 435 0.95 -10.23 -1.03
C GLY A 435 0.61 -10.10 0.45
N SER A 436 0.98 -9.00 1.09
CA SER A 436 0.58 -8.68 2.47
C SER A 436 -0.93 -8.49 2.61
N ASN A 437 -1.43 -8.59 3.84
CA ASN A 437 -2.84 -8.39 4.16
C ASN A 437 -3.15 -6.89 4.31
N GLU A 438 -3.55 -6.24 3.22
CA GLU A 438 -3.87 -4.81 3.17
C GLU A 438 -5.10 -4.45 4.03
N ARG A 439 -6.00 -5.42 4.26
CA ARG A 439 -7.15 -5.24 5.15
C ARG A 439 -6.75 -4.90 6.58
N LEU A 440 -5.56 -5.32 6.99
CA LEU A 440 -5.02 -5.10 8.33
C LEU A 440 -3.82 -4.17 8.34
N PHE A 441 -2.99 -4.20 7.30
CA PHE A 441 -1.66 -3.59 7.30
C PHE A 441 -1.39 -2.80 6.01
N ALA A 442 -2.22 -1.80 5.70
CA ALA A 442 -2.07 -0.97 4.51
C ALA A 442 -0.68 -0.31 4.38
N TRP A 443 0.04 -0.12 5.48
CA TRP A 443 1.39 0.42 5.46
C TRP A 443 2.43 -0.49 4.80
N MET A 444 2.17 -1.81 4.71
CA MET A 444 3.04 -2.78 4.01
C MET A 444 2.83 -2.76 2.49
N ASP A 445 1.75 -2.19 2.06
CA ASP A 445 1.41 -1.88 0.70
C ASP A 445 1.87 -0.46 0.37
N GLU A 446 1.14 0.53 0.80
CA GLU A 446 1.30 1.95 0.49
C GLU A 446 2.62 2.55 0.97
N GLY A 447 3.03 2.20 2.19
CA GLY A 447 4.26 2.72 2.77
C GLY A 447 5.52 2.15 2.13
N PHE A 448 5.51 0.88 1.75
CA PHE A 448 6.62 0.29 1.01
C PHE A 448 6.69 0.85 -0.41
N ASN A 449 5.53 1.03 -1.02
CA ASN A 449 5.42 1.62 -2.34
C ASN A 449 5.90 3.07 -2.35
N GLU A 450 5.42 3.94 -1.47
CA GLU A 450 5.86 5.33 -1.36
C GLU A 450 7.39 5.44 -1.15
N PHE A 451 7.98 4.51 -0.39
CA PHE A 451 9.43 4.43 -0.22
C PHE A 451 10.15 4.14 -1.54
N ILE A 452 9.72 3.13 -2.32
CA ILE A 452 10.38 2.81 -3.61
C ILE A 452 10.15 3.88 -4.66
N ASN A 453 8.98 4.55 -4.66
CA ASN A 453 8.66 5.67 -5.54
C ASN A 453 9.60 6.86 -5.33
N SER A 454 9.98 7.16 -4.09
CA SER A 454 10.94 8.23 -3.80
C SER A 454 12.30 7.99 -4.46
N LEU A 455 12.72 6.73 -4.54
CA LEU A 455 13.96 6.32 -5.19
C LEU A 455 13.84 6.37 -6.72
N ALA A 456 12.72 5.88 -7.28
CA ALA A 456 12.44 5.91 -8.71
C ALA A 456 12.35 7.35 -9.24
N SER A 457 11.63 8.23 -8.54
CA SER A 457 11.52 9.66 -8.89
C SER A 457 12.85 10.41 -8.81
N THR A 458 13.77 9.96 -7.94
CA THR A 458 15.12 10.55 -7.86
C THR A 458 15.98 10.13 -9.06
N ASP A 459 15.77 8.94 -9.62
CA ASP A 459 16.50 8.40 -10.77
C ASP A 459 15.95 8.88 -12.12
N PHE A 460 14.62 8.99 -12.24
CA PHE A 460 13.93 9.28 -13.48
C PHE A 460 14.47 10.53 -14.18
N ASN A 461 14.99 10.37 -15.42
CA ASN A 461 15.57 11.44 -16.24
C ASN A 461 16.55 12.37 -15.48
N GLY A 462 17.36 11.80 -14.56
CA GLY A 462 18.30 12.57 -13.74
C GLY A 462 17.61 13.43 -12.68
N GLY A 463 16.42 13.03 -12.24
CA GLY A 463 15.64 13.71 -11.21
C GLY A 463 14.66 14.75 -11.73
N GLU A 464 14.12 14.57 -12.95
CA GLU A 464 13.11 15.46 -13.55
C GLU A 464 11.95 15.76 -12.58
N TYR A 465 11.52 14.75 -11.82
CA TYR A 465 10.45 14.86 -10.82
C TYR A 465 10.90 14.45 -9.42
N LYS A 466 12.17 14.70 -9.11
CA LYS A 466 12.72 14.41 -7.78
C LYS A 466 11.85 15.03 -6.67
N PRO A 467 11.49 14.25 -5.63
CA PRO A 467 10.74 14.77 -4.49
C PRO A 467 11.43 15.97 -3.84
N ARG A 468 10.65 16.95 -3.39
CA ARG A 468 11.19 18.07 -2.63
C ARG A 468 11.71 17.58 -1.29
N THR A 469 12.93 17.98 -0.94
CA THR A 469 13.47 17.74 0.40
C THR A 469 12.63 18.51 1.42
N MET A 470 12.03 17.83 2.37
CA MET A 470 11.31 18.45 3.48
C MET A 470 12.24 18.60 4.69
N ASP A 471 12.06 19.72 5.43
CA ASP A 471 12.65 19.89 6.74
C ASP A 471 12.03 18.86 7.71
N MET A 472 12.84 17.89 8.14
CA MET A 472 12.38 16.79 8.97
C MET A 472 11.91 17.25 10.36
N HIS A 473 12.43 18.36 10.89
CA HIS A 473 11.94 18.94 12.14
C HIS A 473 10.50 19.47 12.00
N THR A 474 10.16 20.06 10.84
CA THR A 474 8.79 20.48 10.56
C THR A 474 7.88 19.26 10.39
N LEU A 475 8.34 18.27 9.63
CA LEU A 475 7.60 17.05 9.39
C LEU A 475 7.38 16.24 10.68
N GLY A 476 8.39 16.13 11.55
CA GLY A 476 8.32 15.42 12.83
C GLY A 476 7.17 15.92 13.71
N LYS A 477 6.96 17.24 13.78
CA LYS A 477 5.83 17.83 14.53
C LYS A 477 4.45 17.39 14.00
N ILE A 478 4.35 17.16 12.70
CA ILE A 478 3.09 16.75 12.05
C ILE A 478 2.85 15.26 12.25
N ILE A 479 3.81 14.41 11.88
CA ILE A 479 3.62 12.95 11.79
C ILE A 479 3.60 12.23 13.14
N THR A 480 4.09 12.88 14.20
CA THR A 480 4.05 12.37 15.58
C THR A 480 2.99 13.04 16.43
N ASN A 481 1.99 13.68 15.79
CA ASN A 481 0.87 14.29 16.49
C ASN A 481 0.07 13.19 17.23
N GLU A 482 -0.28 13.46 18.48
CA GLU A 482 -1.03 12.53 19.35
C GLU A 482 -2.46 12.24 18.86
N ALA A 483 -2.97 13.04 17.92
CA ALA A 483 -4.26 12.81 17.28
C ALA A 483 -4.23 11.71 16.20
N PHE A 484 -3.04 11.23 15.83
CA PHE A 484 -2.87 10.14 14.88
C PHE A 484 -2.88 8.77 15.57
N GLU A 485 -3.49 7.81 14.93
CA GLU A 485 -3.42 6.40 15.28
C GLU A 485 -1.97 5.87 15.03
N PRO A 486 -1.55 4.75 15.62
CA PRO A 486 -0.32 4.07 15.23
C PRO A 486 -0.36 3.58 13.77
N VAL A 487 0.80 3.48 13.13
CA VAL A 487 0.95 2.92 11.77
C VAL A 487 0.36 1.50 11.66
N MET A 488 0.47 0.71 12.72
CA MET A 488 -0.06 -0.66 12.80
C MET A 488 -1.59 -0.76 12.90
N SER A 489 -2.31 0.35 12.92
CA SER A 489 -3.77 0.34 12.89
C SER A 489 -4.29 -0.12 11.53
N SER A 490 -5.39 -0.89 11.50
CA SER A 490 -6.03 -1.21 10.23
C SER A 490 -6.67 0.03 9.60
N PRO A 491 -6.73 0.14 8.28
CA PRO A 491 -7.36 1.29 7.60
C PRO A 491 -8.80 1.55 8.03
N ASP A 492 -9.57 0.50 8.27
CA ASP A 492 -10.96 0.59 8.74
C ASP A 492 -11.07 1.23 10.14
N ASN A 493 -9.99 1.25 10.93
CA ASN A 493 -9.91 1.84 12.26
C ASN A 493 -9.22 3.21 12.28
N MET A 494 -8.69 3.67 11.15
CA MET A 494 -8.09 5.00 11.01
C MET A 494 -9.17 6.04 10.68
N LYS A 495 -9.00 7.25 11.21
CA LYS A 495 -9.75 8.40 10.67
C LYS A 495 -9.34 8.63 9.23
N GLU A 496 -10.30 8.74 8.32
CA GLU A 496 -10.04 8.86 6.88
C GLU A 496 -9.00 9.94 6.53
N ARG A 497 -9.05 11.09 7.19
CA ARG A 497 -8.07 12.18 7.03
C ARG A 497 -6.64 11.82 7.42
N ASN A 498 -6.44 10.78 8.21
CA ASN A 498 -5.14 10.33 8.72
C ASN A 498 -4.52 9.23 7.84
N ILE A 499 -5.31 8.55 7.00
CA ILE A 499 -4.87 7.41 6.18
C ILE A 499 -3.64 7.78 5.33
N GLY A 500 -3.67 8.93 4.62
CA GLY A 500 -2.55 9.36 3.80
C GLY A 500 -1.23 9.54 4.58
N VAL A 501 -1.29 9.94 5.86
CA VAL A 501 -0.09 10.01 6.69
C VAL A 501 0.33 8.64 7.19
N LEU A 502 -0.61 7.83 7.66
CA LEU A 502 -0.32 6.61 8.42
C LEU A 502 -0.08 5.39 7.55
N ALA A 503 -0.76 5.27 6.40
CA ALA A 503 -0.52 4.19 5.46
C ALA A 503 0.64 4.50 4.50
N TYR A 504 0.84 5.75 4.09
CA TYR A 504 1.79 6.18 3.06
C TYR A 504 3.07 6.81 3.64
N TYR A 505 2.97 8.08 4.07
CA TYR A 505 4.15 8.91 4.34
C TYR A 505 4.95 8.50 5.56
N LYS A 506 4.30 8.22 6.69
CA LYS A 506 5.00 7.89 7.93
C LYS A 506 5.76 6.56 7.85
N PRO A 507 5.17 5.45 7.33
CA PRO A 507 5.92 4.21 7.14
C PRO A 507 7.03 4.35 6.11
N ALA A 508 6.84 5.03 4.98
CA ALA A 508 7.88 5.28 3.99
C ALA A 508 9.05 6.09 4.57
N LEU A 509 8.73 7.10 5.38
CA LEU A 509 9.73 7.86 6.11
C LEU A 509 10.50 7.00 7.11
N GLY A 510 9.82 6.08 7.79
CA GLY A 510 10.47 5.10 8.67
C GLY A 510 11.51 4.26 7.95
N LEU A 511 11.18 3.77 6.74
CA LEU A 511 12.13 3.02 5.90
C LEU A 511 13.30 3.89 5.46
N THR A 512 13.04 5.14 5.11
CA THR A 512 14.08 6.13 4.75
C THR A 512 15.02 6.40 5.93
N LEU A 513 14.49 6.58 7.14
CA LEU A 513 15.30 6.76 8.35
C LEU A 513 16.17 5.53 8.66
N LEU A 514 15.60 4.32 8.52
CA LEU A 514 16.37 3.09 8.67
C LEU A 514 17.50 3.00 7.65
N ARG A 515 17.19 3.27 6.39
CA ARG A 515 18.14 3.23 5.29
C ARG A 515 19.26 4.25 5.43
N GLU A 516 18.91 5.52 5.70
CA GLU A 516 19.90 6.62 5.67
C GLU A 516 20.56 6.87 7.02
N GLN A 517 19.85 6.67 8.13
CA GLN A 517 20.35 7.11 9.43
C GLN A 517 20.70 5.98 10.40
N VAL A 518 20.15 4.78 10.24
CA VAL A 518 20.33 3.69 11.21
C VAL A 518 21.23 2.58 10.64
N ILE A 519 20.83 1.92 9.56
CA ILE A 519 21.46 0.71 9.02
C ILE A 519 22.55 1.06 7.99
N GLY A 520 22.30 2.06 7.16
CA GLY A 520 23.06 2.40 5.97
C GLY A 520 22.48 1.78 4.69
N PRO A 521 22.60 2.49 3.53
CA PRO A 521 21.90 2.14 2.29
C PRO A 521 22.17 0.72 1.80
N ASP A 522 23.44 0.29 1.77
CA ASP A 522 23.82 -1.02 1.21
C ASP A 522 23.24 -2.20 2.00
N ARG A 523 23.28 -2.11 3.34
CA ARG A 523 22.75 -3.17 4.22
C ARG A 523 21.23 -3.18 4.19
N PHE A 524 20.60 -2.00 4.20
CA PHE A 524 19.14 -1.88 4.14
C PHE A 524 18.60 -2.38 2.81
N ASP A 525 19.14 -1.90 1.67
CA ASP A 525 18.69 -2.30 0.34
C ASP A 525 18.81 -3.81 0.13
N ARG A 526 19.89 -4.42 0.64
CA ARG A 526 20.05 -5.89 0.64
C ARG A 526 18.98 -6.59 1.46
N ALA A 527 18.70 -6.10 2.67
CA ALA A 527 17.69 -6.69 3.55
C ALA A 527 16.28 -6.56 2.97
N PHE A 528 15.95 -5.40 2.41
CA PHE A 528 14.66 -5.12 1.78
C PHE A 528 14.45 -5.97 0.51
N LYS A 529 15.47 -6.08 -0.33
CA LYS A 529 15.45 -6.98 -1.49
C LYS A 529 15.28 -8.45 -1.08
N THR A 530 15.99 -8.89 -0.03
CA THR A 530 15.83 -10.24 0.51
C THR A 530 14.43 -10.51 1.02
N TYR A 531 13.76 -9.51 1.62
CA TYR A 531 12.36 -9.63 2.03
C TYR A 531 11.45 -9.85 0.81
N ILE A 532 11.62 -9.07 -0.26
CA ILE A 532 10.86 -9.23 -1.51
C ILE A 532 11.07 -10.64 -2.08
N GLU A 533 12.32 -11.09 -2.20
CA GLU A 533 12.66 -12.42 -2.75
C GLU A 533 12.07 -13.57 -1.92
N ARG A 534 12.12 -13.48 -0.59
CA ARG A 534 11.58 -14.51 0.33
C ARG A 534 10.08 -14.63 0.25
N TRP A 535 9.39 -13.50 0.12
CA TRP A 535 7.93 -13.42 0.18
C TRP A 535 7.27 -13.17 -1.17
N ALA A 536 8.01 -13.23 -2.27
CA ALA A 536 7.44 -13.17 -3.61
C ALA A 536 6.35 -14.24 -3.78
N TYR A 537 5.16 -13.79 -4.17
CA TYR A 537 3.93 -14.58 -4.36
C TYR A 537 3.49 -15.34 -3.10
N LYS A 538 3.70 -14.75 -1.94
CA LYS A 538 3.31 -15.27 -0.63
C LYS A 538 2.67 -14.18 0.22
N HIS A 539 2.19 -14.58 1.40
CA HIS A 539 1.45 -13.73 2.33
C HIS A 539 2.25 -13.47 3.61
N PRO A 540 3.15 -12.46 3.63
CA PRO A 540 3.90 -12.09 4.83
C PRO A 540 3.03 -11.31 5.82
N THR A 541 3.48 -11.35 7.08
CA THR A 541 3.00 -10.50 8.16
C THR A 541 4.02 -9.40 8.47
N PRO A 542 3.67 -8.37 9.27
CA PRO A 542 4.64 -7.40 9.80
C PRO A 542 5.84 -8.04 10.49
N ASP A 543 5.62 -9.10 11.27
CA ASP A 543 6.70 -9.81 11.97
C ASP A 543 7.71 -10.44 10.99
N ASP A 544 7.25 -10.95 9.86
CA ASP A 544 8.12 -11.53 8.83
C ASP A 544 9.02 -10.47 8.20
N PHE A 545 8.48 -9.26 8.00
CA PHE A 545 9.25 -8.12 7.55
C PHE A 545 10.29 -7.69 8.59
N PHE A 546 9.87 -7.41 9.83
CA PHE A 546 10.75 -6.96 10.88
C PHE A 546 11.90 -7.92 11.13
N ARG A 547 11.61 -9.22 11.22
CA ARG A 547 12.61 -10.28 11.37
C ARG A 547 13.56 -10.38 10.19
N THR A 548 13.05 -10.22 8.96
CA THR A 548 13.90 -10.26 7.78
C THR A 548 14.91 -9.11 7.80
N ILE A 549 14.45 -7.88 8.08
CA ILE A 549 15.34 -6.71 8.13
C ILE A 549 16.41 -6.90 9.22
N GLU A 550 16.00 -7.27 10.44
CA GLU A 550 16.93 -7.48 11.55
C GLU A 550 17.95 -8.59 11.26
N ASN A 551 17.47 -9.73 10.76
CA ASN A 551 18.31 -10.89 10.50
C ASN A 551 19.34 -10.65 9.39
N VAL A 552 18.95 -9.98 8.30
CA VAL A 552 19.84 -9.73 7.16
C VAL A 552 20.76 -8.53 7.40
N ALA A 553 20.26 -7.48 8.05
CA ALA A 553 21.07 -6.33 8.39
C ALA A 553 21.99 -6.57 9.60
N GLY A 554 21.68 -7.55 10.45
CA GLY A 554 22.44 -7.85 11.67
C GLY A 554 22.31 -6.76 12.73
N GLU A 555 21.07 -6.20 12.91
CA GLU A 555 20.78 -5.13 13.86
C GLU A 555 19.56 -5.49 14.71
N ASN A 556 19.56 -5.06 15.97
CA ASN A 556 18.35 -5.10 16.80
C ASN A 556 17.60 -3.78 16.64
N LEU A 557 16.42 -3.85 16.02
CA LEU A 557 15.59 -2.70 15.70
C LEU A 557 14.30 -2.65 16.52
N ASN A 558 14.16 -3.44 17.58
CA ASN A 558 12.96 -3.48 18.41
C ASN A 558 12.52 -2.11 18.91
N TRP A 559 13.48 -1.26 19.28
CA TRP A 559 13.24 0.12 19.69
C TRP A 559 12.61 0.96 18.59
N PHE A 560 13.02 0.73 17.34
CA PHE A 560 12.51 1.46 16.18
C PHE A 560 11.10 1.02 15.82
N TRP A 561 10.88 -0.31 15.69
CA TRP A 561 9.55 -0.86 15.41
C TRP A 561 8.53 -0.45 16.46
N ARG A 562 8.91 -0.51 17.72
CA ARG A 562 8.06 -0.12 18.86
C ARG A 562 7.66 1.35 18.80
N GLY A 563 8.63 2.24 18.59
CA GLY A 563 8.39 3.67 18.61
C GLY A 563 7.68 4.19 17.38
N TRP A 564 8.08 3.70 16.20
CA TRP A 564 7.66 4.26 14.92
C TRP A 564 6.40 3.60 14.35
N TYR A 565 6.28 2.27 14.40
CA TYR A 565 5.17 1.52 13.79
C TYR A 565 4.07 1.13 14.78
N ILE A 566 4.43 0.63 15.95
CA ILE A 566 3.46 0.12 16.94
C ILE A 566 2.90 1.23 17.82
N ASN A 567 3.71 2.25 18.07
CA ASN A 567 3.30 3.45 18.79
C ASN A 567 3.47 4.68 17.91
N ASN A 568 3.13 5.84 18.46
CA ASN A 568 3.33 7.13 17.82
C ASN A 568 4.29 7.99 18.67
N TRP A 569 5.53 7.49 18.89
CA TRP A 569 6.49 8.16 19.75
C TRP A 569 7.15 9.33 19.07
N LYS A 570 7.35 10.42 19.83
CA LYS A 570 8.07 11.63 19.41
C LYS A 570 9.55 11.47 19.66
N LEU A 571 10.35 12.11 18.84
CA LEU A 571 11.77 12.35 19.04
C LEU A 571 11.98 13.79 19.53
N ASP A 572 12.82 13.98 20.53
CA ASP A 572 13.31 15.29 21.01
C ASP A 572 14.70 15.09 21.62
N GLN A 573 15.74 15.48 20.89
CA GLN A 573 17.13 15.37 21.33
C GLN A 573 17.72 16.76 21.59
N ALA A 574 18.22 16.98 22.81
CA ALA A 574 18.76 18.26 23.23
C ALA A 574 20.27 18.21 23.43
N VAL A 575 20.97 19.31 23.18
CA VAL A 575 22.33 19.58 23.66
C VAL A 575 22.21 20.43 24.91
N THR A 576 22.46 19.83 26.09
CA THR A 576 22.12 20.45 27.38
C THR A 576 23.30 21.12 28.06
N ASP A 577 24.53 20.68 27.82
CA ASP A 577 25.72 21.25 28.52
C ASP A 577 27.01 20.98 27.74
N VAL A 578 27.93 21.94 27.85
CA VAL A 578 29.33 21.82 27.40
C VAL A 578 30.24 22.39 28.48
N LYS A 579 31.05 21.50 29.08
CA LYS A 579 32.05 21.82 30.09
C LYS A 579 33.42 21.36 29.62
N TYR A 580 34.47 21.83 30.28
CA TYR A 580 35.83 21.40 29.95
C TYR A 580 36.40 20.47 31.01
N VAL A 581 37.20 19.49 30.59
CA VAL A 581 37.93 18.62 31.50
C VAL A 581 38.86 19.54 32.33
N LYS A 582 38.75 19.41 33.66
CA LYS A 582 39.49 20.27 34.63
C LYS A 582 39.32 21.80 34.41
N ASN A 583 38.21 22.24 33.79
CA ASN A 583 37.95 23.62 33.40
C ASN A 583 38.96 24.19 32.39
N ASP A 584 39.61 23.35 31.60
CA ASP A 584 40.63 23.77 30.63
C ASP A 584 40.26 23.28 29.22
N PRO A 585 39.95 24.19 28.26
CA PRO A 585 39.59 23.84 26.90
C PRO A 585 40.62 22.98 26.16
N VAL A 586 41.93 23.06 26.55
CA VAL A 586 42.98 22.28 25.91
C VAL A 586 42.94 20.80 26.30
N GLN A 587 42.25 20.45 27.38
CA GLN A 587 42.19 19.07 27.88
C GLN A 587 40.94 18.30 27.37
N GLY A 588 40.16 18.91 26.52
CA GLY A 588 38.96 18.31 25.96
C GLY A 588 37.67 18.89 26.57
N ALA A 589 36.57 18.68 25.86
CA ALA A 589 35.25 19.12 26.27
C ALA A 589 34.37 17.92 26.67
N LEU A 590 33.60 18.11 27.75
CA LEU A 590 32.52 17.24 28.18
C LEU A 590 31.22 17.75 27.55
N ILE A 591 30.71 17.06 26.54
CA ILE A 591 29.47 17.41 25.86
C ILE A 591 28.35 16.52 26.40
N THR A 592 27.26 17.12 26.82
CA THR A 592 26.08 16.43 27.37
C THR A 592 24.89 16.59 26.44
N ILE A 593 24.29 15.47 26.10
CA ILE A 593 23.06 15.37 25.29
C ILE A 593 21.97 14.66 26.07
N GLU A 594 20.71 14.97 25.77
CA GLU A 594 19.53 14.33 26.38
C GLU A 594 18.55 13.87 25.31
N ASN A 595 17.88 12.73 25.56
CA ASN A 595 16.65 12.36 24.87
C ASN A 595 15.46 12.68 25.79
N LEU A 596 14.60 13.60 25.37
CA LEU A 596 13.51 14.17 26.16
C LEU A 596 12.16 13.50 25.90
N GLU A 597 12.00 12.90 24.72
CA GLU A 597 10.80 12.19 24.30
C GLU A 597 11.05 10.70 24.11
N LYS A 598 10.00 9.92 23.88
CA LYS A 598 10.03 8.44 23.97
C LYS A 598 10.84 7.75 22.88
N MET A 599 10.98 8.36 21.67
CA MET A 599 11.68 7.75 20.54
C MET A 599 13.18 7.94 20.67
N PRO A 600 14.00 6.88 20.81
CA PRO A 600 15.45 6.98 20.66
C PRO A 600 15.82 6.98 19.17
N MET A 601 16.87 7.74 18.83
CA MET A 601 17.53 7.70 17.51
C MET A 601 19.03 7.89 17.68
N PRO A 602 19.87 7.50 16.72
CA PRO A 602 21.27 7.92 16.67
C PRO A 602 21.40 9.44 16.79
N VAL A 603 22.51 9.94 17.35
CA VAL A 603 22.72 11.37 17.52
C VAL A 603 23.74 11.85 16.50
N ILE A 604 23.40 12.91 15.78
CA ILE A 604 24.28 13.54 14.78
C ILE A 604 24.65 14.92 15.32
N LEU A 605 25.94 15.14 15.58
CA LEU A 605 26.43 16.41 16.14
C LEU A 605 27.35 17.13 15.15
N GLU A 606 27.19 18.45 15.10
CA GLU A 606 28.17 19.35 14.53
C GLU A 606 28.77 20.20 15.66
N ILE A 607 30.09 20.21 15.76
CA ILE A 607 30.84 20.88 16.81
C ILE A 607 31.74 21.92 16.15
N LYS A 608 31.59 23.21 16.54
CA LYS A 608 32.37 24.31 16.03
C LYS A 608 33.23 24.92 17.14
N THR A 609 34.51 25.07 16.86
CA THR A 609 35.50 25.65 17.78
C THR A 609 35.78 27.11 17.47
N LYS A 610 36.48 27.79 18.37
CA LYS A 610 36.79 29.25 18.29
C LYS A 610 37.64 29.59 17.06
N SER A 611 38.50 28.69 16.61
CA SER A 611 39.25 28.87 15.35
C SER A 611 38.38 28.79 14.09
N GLY A 612 37.11 28.38 14.23
CA GLY A 612 36.19 28.13 13.12
C GLY A 612 36.24 26.71 12.59
N LYS A 613 37.03 25.80 13.16
CA LYS A 613 37.05 24.38 12.78
C LYS A 613 35.68 23.76 13.08
N VAL A 614 35.13 23.06 12.09
CA VAL A 614 33.88 22.32 12.19
C VAL A 614 34.19 20.83 12.15
N SER A 615 33.61 20.08 13.06
CA SER A 615 33.72 18.61 13.14
C SER A 615 32.35 17.99 13.25
N ARG A 616 32.14 16.84 12.62
CA ARG A 616 30.90 16.05 12.72
C ARG A 616 31.15 14.75 13.45
N LEU A 617 30.19 14.37 14.28
CA LEU A 617 30.21 13.15 15.07
C LEU A 617 28.85 12.48 15.02
N LYS A 618 28.81 11.18 14.78
CA LYS A 618 27.61 10.35 14.91
C LYS A 618 27.78 9.39 16.09
N LEU A 619 26.86 9.45 17.05
CA LEU A 619 26.79 8.52 18.16
C LEU A 619 25.70 7.49 17.88
N PRO A 620 25.92 6.22 18.20
CA PRO A 620 24.92 5.16 17.98
C PRO A 620 23.75 5.28 18.94
N VAL A 621 22.62 4.64 18.60
CA VAL A 621 21.41 4.68 19.43
C VAL A 621 21.61 4.09 20.84
N GLU A 622 22.60 3.23 21.01
CA GLU A 622 22.96 2.56 22.25
C GLU A 622 23.34 3.52 23.38
N VAL A 623 23.68 4.78 23.08
CA VAL A 623 23.92 5.80 24.12
C VAL A 623 22.67 6.01 25.00
N TRP A 624 21.48 5.64 24.50
CA TRP A 624 20.20 5.76 25.17
C TRP A 624 19.77 4.51 25.96
N GLN A 625 20.50 3.39 25.87
CA GLN A 625 20.07 2.10 26.47
C GLN A 625 20.05 2.07 27.98
N ARG A 626 20.73 2.97 28.65
CA ARG A 626 20.88 2.96 30.12
C ARG A 626 20.48 4.26 30.79
N ASN A 627 20.40 5.34 30.01
CA ASN A 627 20.21 6.68 30.53
C ASN A 627 19.41 7.53 29.54
N LYS A 628 18.70 8.50 30.06
CA LYS A 628 18.08 9.57 29.28
C LYS A 628 19.06 10.68 28.88
N GLN A 629 20.23 10.74 29.54
CA GLN A 629 21.29 11.71 29.36
C GLN A 629 22.61 10.97 29.10
N TRP A 630 23.41 11.46 28.17
CA TRP A 630 24.72 10.94 27.84
C TRP A 630 25.74 12.05 27.78
N THR A 631 26.86 11.89 28.54
CA THR A 631 28.00 12.79 28.51
C THR A 631 29.22 12.06 27.98
N PHE A 632 29.90 12.67 27.02
CA PHE A 632 31.12 12.10 26.43
C PHE A 632 32.22 13.14 26.34
N ILE A 633 33.48 12.68 26.24
CA ILE A 633 34.63 13.54 26.06
C ILE A 633 34.85 13.76 24.55
N TYR A 634 34.80 15.01 24.12
CA TYR A 634 35.24 15.42 22.79
C TYR A 634 36.68 15.94 22.86
N PRO A 635 37.64 15.42 22.03
CA PRO A 635 39.07 15.76 22.13
C PRO A 635 39.33 17.17 21.53
N SER A 636 38.78 18.19 22.12
CA SER A 636 39.09 19.58 21.77
C SER A 636 40.37 20.05 22.41
N VAL A 637 41.11 20.92 21.72
CA VAL A 637 42.30 21.60 22.22
C VAL A 637 42.08 23.14 22.30
N GLU A 638 40.85 23.55 22.13
CA GLU A 638 40.40 24.96 22.12
C GLU A 638 38.95 25.10 22.56
N GLU A 639 38.51 26.32 22.76
CA GLU A 639 37.14 26.65 23.14
C GLU A 639 36.13 26.24 22.06
N ILE A 640 35.05 25.56 22.48
CA ILE A 640 33.89 25.25 21.62
C ILE A 640 32.95 26.46 21.65
N VAL A 641 32.52 26.92 20.48
CA VAL A 641 31.58 28.02 20.35
C VAL A 641 30.15 27.57 20.11
N SER A 642 29.96 26.42 19.50
CA SER A 642 28.63 25.80 19.37
C SER A 642 28.68 24.27 19.21
N VAL A 643 27.63 23.63 19.68
CA VAL A 643 27.31 22.23 19.43
C VAL A 643 25.86 22.17 18.94
N VAL A 644 25.63 21.56 17.78
CA VAL A 644 24.30 21.45 17.16
C VAL A 644 23.96 19.99 16.93
N SER A 645 22.84 19.55 17.47
CA SER A 645 22.23 18.24 17.15
C SER A 645 21.44 18.33 15.87
N ASP A 646 21.60 17.33 15.01
CA ASP A 646 20.95 17.22 13.69
C ASP A 646 21.05 18.49 12.83
N PRO A 647 22.26 18.93 12.50
CA PRO A 647 22.50 20.18 11.76
C PRO A 647 21.89 20.16 10.36
N ASP A 648 21.74 18.98 9.74
CA ASP A 648 21.17 18.81 8.41
C ASP A 648 19.65 18.62 8.43
N LYS A 649 19.04 18.54 9.63
CA LYS A 649 17.60 18.34 9.85
C LYS A 649 17.07 17.09 9.16
N VAL A 650 17.76 15.98 9.33
CA VAL A 650 17.43 14.67 8.74
C VAL A 650 16.68 13.74 9.69
N LEU A 651 16.56 14.11 10.96
CA LEU A 651 15.78 13.40 11.98
C LEU A 651 14.46 14.13 12.27
N PRO A 652 13.36 13.41 12.57
CA PRO A 652 12.06 14.02 12.83
C PRO A 652 11.94 14.58 14.26
N ASP A 653 12.88 15.44 14.64
CA ASP A 653 12.91 16.07 15.94
C ASP A 653 11.74 17.04 16.11
N SER A 654 10.93 16.85 17.14
CA SER A 654 9.71 17.61 17.38
C SER A 654 9.95 18.98 18.03
N ASN A 655 11.17 19.23 18.53
CA ASN A 655 11.51 20.45 19.25
C ASN A 655 12.92 20.97 18.93
N SER A 656 13.08 21.59 17.79
CA SER A 656 14.37 22.12 17.33
C SER A 656 14.94 23.31 18.14
N SER A 657 14.21 23.81 19.15
CA SER A 657 14.67 24.95 19.94
C SER A 657 15.78 24.59 20.95
N ASN A 658 15.92 23.31 21.29
CA ASN A 658 16.91 22.80 22.25
C ASN A 658 18.03 21.97 21.57
N ASN A 659 18.03 21.86 20.23
CA ASN A 659 19.03 21.12 19.46
C ASN A 659 20.43 21.81 19.49
N SER A 660 20.57 22.99 20.04
CA SER A 660 21.85 23.71 19.99
C SER A 660 22.26 24.29 21.34
N TRP A 661 23.53 24.13 21.62
CA TRP A 661 24.22 24.88 22.66
C TRP A 661 25.19 25.89 22.03
N THR A 662 25.27 27.09 22.60
CA THR A 662 26.18 28.15 22.15
C THR A 662 26.85 28.81 23.35
N LEU A 663 28.15 29.07 23.23
CA LEU A 663 28.95 29.72 24.27
C LEU A 663 28.35 31.07 24.64
N GLY A 664 28.07 31.28 25.92
CA GLY A 664 27.57 32.56 26.45
C GLY A 664 26.05 32.78 26.31
N LYS A 665 25.31 31.76 25.94
CA LYS A 665 23.83 31.78 25.99
C LYS A 665 23.30 31.01 27.17
#